data_78eda8f43d80a1d1ccfc978a3ba4763f
#
_entry.id   78eda8f43d80a1d1ccfc978a3ba4763f
#
_cell.length_a   1.000
_cell.length_b   1.000
_cell.length_c   1.000
_cell.angle_alpha   90.00
_cell.angle_beta   90.00
_cell.angle_gamma   90.00
#
_symmetry.space_group_name_H-M   'P 1'
#
loop_
_entity.id
_entity.type
_entity.pdbx_description
1 polymer ?
#
loop_
_entity_poly.entity_id
_entity_poly.type
_entity_poly.pdbx_seq_one_letter_code
_entity_poly.pdbx_strand_id
1 'polypeptide(L)'
;MEPLRGADPARIAGYRLLRRLGAGGMGVVYLARSGGGSLAAVKVIRAAYADDSGFRARFRREVETAGRVANPWVVPLLDADPDAESPWLATEFVPGPSLAEAVEECGPLPYRSARVLGARLAEALAAVHGAGLVHRDVKPANVLLAVDGPRMIDFGIARPPEDTALTASGMVVGSPGFLSPEQAQGRGREIGPASDVFSLGCLLAYAVTGERPFGWGSAAEALVRTVHDEANLDAVPAPLLPLLRNCLAKEPGARPTVAEVRAALERAGDAGVWLPESLTRLIARRSAAVLALPAVEATEVSGAPAGADTMPGAQERPKGTTRRRLLMLGSSAGVVAAGATATWWTAGRPRRAPAQGDGTRLPEQVVALHADLTGDQKTAGLAQQNGVRLAVDHFNSRVDRTFDLALRVHDDAGSTTRAQQIARQLSADDRVRAVIGPTTDACAKAVLEQYRKALLPMVCVSVGLDGVSAAKYRTYAATRPPDRSLTAPLVAHLVRTVRTRRTVLIDDAAQGDFSWELCADVAQALRSGQRTTTGRTLAAEDDTADDFRALAETVTDWKADAVLFAGGFERTEKLARALRAAGYSGARLATQRALDTRFFTVAGDAAEGWVFATTFLDPTRVTAAESFVADYRNRFGNAPPWYSAEAYDATLFVARALTTLGASLTERGPLVGRLRETDHRGITKRLRYTDSSAGYTTKAMYLFRASGGRFRFLGQFEDATT
;
A
#
# COMPACT_ATOMS: atom_id res chain seq x y z
N MET A 1 -9.59 -1.12 -17.96
CA MET A 1 -10.17 0.24 -17.68
C MET A 1 -11.32 0.07 -16.71
N GLU A 2 -11.25 0.72 -15.55
CA GLU A 2 -12.22 0.60 -14.45
C GLU A 2 -13.05 1.88 -14.30
N PRO A 3 -14.27 1.83 -13.73
CA PRO A 3 -15.02 3.03 -13.36
C PRO A 3 -14.24 3.93 -12.40
N LEU A 4 -14.55 5.22 -12.38
CA LEU A 4 -14.09 6.11 -11.31
C LEU A 4 -14.74 5.69 -9.99
N ARG A 5 -14.03 5.87 -8.90
CA ARG A 5 -14.49 5.59 -7.53
C ARG A 5 -15.05 6.85 -6.91
N GLY A 6 -15.88 6.72 -5.89
CA GLY A 6 -16.46 7.87 -5.18
C GLY A 6 -15.40 8.83 -4.58
N ALA A 7 -14.19 8.32 -4.28
CA ALA A 7 -13.08 9.11 -3.78
C ALA A 7 -12.21 9.73 -4.88
N ASP A 8 -12.42 9.36 -6.16
CA ASP A 8 -11.66 9.95 -7.26
C ASP A 8 -12.15 11.36 -7.56
N PRO A 9 -11.25 12.30 -7.87
CA PRO A 9 -11.66 13.62 -8.28
C PRO A 9 -12.38 13.55 -9.64
N ALA A 10 -13.43 14.35 -9.83
CA ALA A 10 -14.11 14.43 -11.12
C ALA A 10 -13.23 15.11 -12.19
N ARG A 11 -12.28 15.96 -11.75
CA ARG A 11 -11.38 16.72 -12.62
C ARG A 11 -10.02 16.89 -11.98
N ILE A 12 -8.99 16.99 -12.81
CA ILE A 12 -7.63 17.41 -12.43
C ILE A 12 -7.24 18.51 -13.43
N ALA A 13 -7.05 19.71 -12.92
CA ALA A 13 -6.86 20.91 -13.75
C ALA A 13 -7.90 20.99 -14.89
N GLY A 14 -7.45 21.10 -16.15
CA GLY A 14 -8.30 21.13 -17.35
C GLY A 14 -8.85 19.78 -17.81
N TYR A 15 -8.49 18.67 -17.13
CA TYR A 15 -8.82 17.30 -17.55
C TYR A 15 -10.01 16.75 -16.76
N ARG A 16 -11.08 16.34 -17.45
CA ARG A 16 -12.21 15.60 -16.87
C ARG A 16 -11.87 14.12 -16.84
N LEU A 17 -11.90 13.49 -15.67
CA LEU A 17 -11.61 12.07 -15.51
C LEU A 17 -12.79 11.21 -15.98
N LEU A 18 -12.49 10.12 -16.67
CA LEU A 18 -13.49 9.21 -17.26
C LEU A 18 -13.43 7.81 -16.67
N ARG A 19 -12.23 7.27 -16.50
CA ARG A 19 -11.98 5.89 -16.04
C ARG A 19 -10.64 5.84 -15.33
N ARG A 20 -10.44 4.82 -14.50
CA ARG A 20 -9.11 4.42 -14.04
C ARG A 20 -8.45 3.52 -15.09
N LEU A 21 -7.23 3.84 -15.50
CA LEU A 21 -6.39 3.00 -16.36
C LEU A 21 -5.55 2.04 -15.56
N GLY A 22 -5.09 2.47 -14.39
CA GLY A 22 -4.28 1.67 -13.48
C GLY A 22 -3.89 2.45 -12.23
N ALA A 23 -3.35 1.76 -11.24
CA ALA A 23 -2.67 2.38 -10.13
C ALA A 23 -1.43 1.55 -9.75
N GLY A 24 -0.43 2.21 -9.21
CA GLY A 24 0.83 1.59 -8.80
C GLY A 24 1.40 2.26 -7.57
N GLY A 25 2.61 1.84 -7.19
CA GLY A 25 3.29 2.38 -6.00
C GLY A 25 3.39 3.90 -5.95
N MET A 26 3.54 4.56 -7.10
CA MET A 26 3.77 6.01 -7.21
C MET A 26 2.50 6.84 -7.40
N GLY A 27 1.38 6.25 -7.87
CA GLY A 27 0.19 7.02 -8.17
C GLY A 27 -0.91 6.26 -8.87
N VAL A 28 -1.94 6.98 -9.26
CA VAL A 28 -3.10 6.48 -10.02
C VAL A 28 -3.08 7.12 -11.41
N VAL A 29 -3.36 6.31 -12.44
CA VAL A 29 -3.45 6.78 -13.83
C VAL A 29 -4.90 6.75 -14.26
N TYR A 30 -5.39 7.88 -14.75
CA TYR A 30 -6.75 8.05 -15.22
C TYR A 30 -6.81 8.26 -16.73
N LEU A 31 -7.80 7.68 -17.39
CA LEU A 31 -8.26 8.15 -18.69
C LEU A 31 -9.02 9.44 -18.45
N ALA A 32 -8.63 10.49 -19.13
CA ALA A 32 -9.25 11.79 -18.99
C ALA A 32 -9.53 12.42 -20.35
N ARG A 33 -10.39 13.44 -20.38
CA ARG A 33 -10.68 14.26 -21.53
C ARG A 33 -10.28 15.70 -21.25
N SER A 34 -9.48 16.29 -22.14
CA SER A 34 -9.10 17.70 -22.07
C SER A 34 -10.28 18.61 -22.39
N GLY A 35 -10.18 19.90 -22.08
CA GLY A 35 -11.17 20.91 -22.47
C GLY A 35 -11.41 21.00 -24.00
N GLY A 36 -10.43 20.63 -24.80
CA GLY A 36 -10.51 20.53 -26.27
C GLY A 36 -11.08 19.20 -26.79
N GLY A 37 -11.50 18.27 -25.88
CA GLY A 37 -12.12 16.99 -26.27
C GLY A 37 -11.13 15.83 -26.48
N SER A 38 -9.83 16.08 -26.49
CA SER A 38 -8.81 15.05 -26.69
C SER A 38 -8.68 14.15 -25.47
N LEU A 39 -8.39 12.87 -25.69
CA LEU A 39 -8.14 11.91 -24.62
C LEU A 39 -6.69 12.00 -24.14
N ALA A 40 -6.51 11.91 -22.82
CA ALA A 40 -5.21 11.93 -22.16
C ALA A 40 -5.16 10.83 -21.08
N ALA A 41 -3.96 10.33 -20.78
CA ALA A 41 -3.67 9.56 -19.59
C ALA A 41 -3.10 10.51 -18.54
N VAL A 42 -3.82 10.70 -17.43
CA VAL A 42 -3.41 11.62 -16.34
C VAL A 42 -2.95 10.79 -15.16
N LYS A 43 -1.65 10.91 -14.83
CA LYS A 43 -1.03 10.23 -13.69
C LYS A 43 -0.93 11.19 -12.52
N VAL A 44 -1.57 10.85 -11.42
CA VAL A 44 -1.54 11.61 -10.16
C VAL A 44 -0.61 10.93 -9.18
N ILE A 45 0.35 11.69 -8.69
CA ILE A 45 1.34 11.20 -7.73
C ILE A 45 0.73 11.17 -6.34
N ARG A 46 0.98 10.10 -5.59
CA ARG A 46 0.46 9.95 -4.23
C ARG A 46 1.03 11.00 -3.29
N ALA A 47 0.20 11.43 -2.34
CA ALA A 47 0.56 12.39 -1.31
C ALA A 47 1.85 12.01 -0.55
N ALA A 48 2.11 10.71 -0.35
CA ALA A 48 3.32 10.23 0.31
C ALA A 48 4.63 10.67 -0.39
N TYR A 49 4.62 10.79 -1.73
CA TYR A 49 5.73 11.32 -2.52
C TYR A 49 5.62 12.83 -2.73
N ALA A 50 4.40 13.35 -2.80
CA ALA A 50 4.12 14.76 -2.98
C ALA A 50 4.66 15.63 -1.82
N ASP A 51 4.73 15.07 -0.61
CA ASP A 51 5.22 15.75 0.58
C ASP A 51 6.75 15.81 0.70
N ASP A 52 7.48 15.09 -0.15
CA ASP A 52 8.96 15.13 -0.18
C ASP A 52 9.44 16.24 -1.11
N SER A 53 10.07 17.26 -0.54
CA SER A 53 10.61 18.40 -1.30
C SER A 53 11.70 17.99 -2.28
N GLY A 54 12.51 16.98 -1.93
CA GLY A 54 13.53 16.41 -2.81
C GLY A 54 12.89 15.67 -3.99
N PHE A 55 11.80 14.94 -3.77
CA PHE A 55 11.04 14.32 -4.84
C PHE A 55 10.42 15.37 -5.77
N ARG A 56 9.76 16.41 -5.24
CA ARG A 56 9.17 17.48 -6.07
C ARG A 56 10.20 18.19 -6.95
N ALA A 57 11.38 18.50 -6.40
CA ALA A 57 12.44 19.15 -7.16
C ALA A 57 12.95 18.26 -8.32
N ARG A 58 13.10 16.94 -8.09
CA ARG A 58 13.47 15.98 -9.12
C ARG A 58 12.35 15.83 -10.15
N PHE A 59 11.12 15.62 -9.70
CA PHE A 59 9.95 15.45 -10.56
C PHE A 59 9.79 16.65 -11.51
N ARG A 60 9.96 17.88 -11.02
CA ARG A 60 9.93 19.10 -11.85
C ARG A 60 11.00 19.06 -12.95
N ARG A 61 12.25 18.77 -12.57
CA ARG A 61 13.36 18.69 -13.54
C ARG A 61 13.12 17.60 -14.59
N GLU A 62 12.63 16.45 -14.17
CA GLU A 62 12.37 15.33 -15.07
C GLU A 62 11.19 15.61 -16.00
N VAL A 63 10.11 16.24 -15.52
CA VAL A 63 8.99 16.71 -16.33
C VAL A 63 9.46 17.75 -17.40
N GLU A 64 10.26 18.74 -16.99
CA GLU A 64 10.83 19.73 -17.90
C GLU A 64 11.69 19.08 -19.00
N THR A 65 12.46 18.06 -18.62
CA THR A 65 13.33 17.34 -19.56
C THR A 65 12.52 16.40 -20.46
N ALA A 66 11.55 15.72 -19.91
CA ALA A 66 10.64 14.83 -20.64
C ALA A 66 9.85 15.57 -21.72
N GLY A 67 9.44 16.81 -21.44
CA GLY A 67 8.76 17.67 -22.42
C GLY A 67 9.59 18.00 -23.68
N ARG A 68 10.91 17.76 -23.65
CA ARG A 68 11.82 17.97 -24.78
C ARG A 68 12.02 16.70 -25.63
N VAL A 69 11.53 15.54 -25.18
CA VAL A 69 11.67 14.29 -25.93
C VAL A 69 10.65 14.25 -27.04
N ALA A 70 11.10 14.39 -28.28
CA ALA A 70 10.26 14.32 -29.47
C ALA A 70 10.68 13.07 -30.30
N ASN A 71 9.85 12.01 -30.22
CA ASN A 71 10.07 10.78 -30.98
C ASN A 71 8.72 10.07 -31.20
N PRO A 72 8.43 9.51 -32.38
CA PRO A 72 7.14 8.85 -32.66
C PRO A 72 6.86 7.63 -31.79
N TRP A 73 7.88 7.03 -31.19
CA TRP A 73 7.77 5.82 -30.36
C TRP A 73 7.76 6.12 -28.86
N VAL A 74 7.78 7.38 -28.48
CA VAL A 74 7.65 7.87 -27.09
C VAL A 74 6.32 8.60 -26.99
N VAL A 75 5.52 8.28 -25.98
CA VAL A 75 4.26 8.99 -25.75
C VAL A 75 4.56 10.42 -25.29
N PRO A 76 4.05 11.46 -26.02
CA PRO A 76 4.35 12.84 -25.68
C PRO A 76 3.71 13.26 -24.35
N LEU A 77 4.47 14.03 -23.55
CA LEU A 77 3.95 14.75 -22.40
C LEU A 77 3.10 15.93 -22.93
N LEU A 78 1.85 16.01 -22.49
CA LEU A 78 0.91 17.08 -22.89
C LEU A 78 0.92 18.24 -21.90
N ASP A 79 0.97 17.90 -20.60
CA ASP A 79 0.81 18.89 -19.54
C ASP A 79 1.31 18.28 -18.21
N ALA A 80 1.69 19.11 -17.24
CA ALA A 80 2.05 18.67 -15.90
C ALA A 80 2.01 19.81 -14.90
N ASP A 81 1.73 19.50 -13.64
CA ASP A 81 1.88 20.41 -12.52
C ASP A 81 2.62 19.74 -11.37
N PRO A 82 3.95 19.93 -11.30
CA PRO A 82 4.79 19.41 -10.20
C PRO A 82 4.52 20.09 -8.86
N ASP A 83 3.92 21.28 -8.88
CA ASP A 83 3.71 22.12 -7.71
C ASP A 83 2.30 22.00 -7.12
N ALA A 84 1.38 21.34 -7.83
CA ALA A 84 0.04 21.04 -7.32
C ALA A 84 0.11 20.34 -5.95
N GLU A 85 -0.93 20.44 -5.13
CA GLU A 85 -1.06 19.72 -3.86
C GLU A 85 -0.81 18.22 -4.07
N SER A 86 -1.45 17.64 -5.10
CA SER A 86 -1.14 16.31 -5.63
C SER A 86 -0.48 16.48 -7.00
N PRO A 87 0.86 16.38 -7.13
CA PRO A 87 1.56 16.51 -8.39
C PRO A 87 1.01 15.55 -9.43
N TRP A 88 0.89 16.00 -10.66
CA TRP A 88 0.34 15.19 -11.75
C TRP A 88 1.05 15.47 -13.07
N LEU A 89 0.92 14.55 -14.00
CA LEU A 89 1.31 14.72 -15.40
C LEU A 89 0.24 14.10 -16.32
N ALA A 90 0.10 14.66 -17.50
CA ALA A 90 -0.80 14.20 -18.55
C ALA A 90 0.01 13.85 -19.80
N THR A 91 -0.23 12.68 -20.36
CA THR A 91 0.35 12.22 -21.62
C THR A 91 -0.75 11.93 -22.64
N GLU A 92 -0.40 11.81 -23.91
CA GLU A 92 -1.34 11.33 -24.92
C GLU A 92 -1.85 9.94 -24.55
N PHE A 93 -3.13 9.70 -24.75
CA PHE A 93 -3.72 8.39 -24.51
C PHE A 93 -3.58 7.49 -25.76
N VAL A 94 -2.97 6.31 -25.56
CA VAL A 94 -2.82 5.28 -26.61
C VAL A 94 -3.83 4.15 -26.35
N PRO A 95 -4.82 3.94 -27.25
CA PRO A 95 -5.88 2.95 -27.06
C PRO A 95 -5.42 1.52 -27.43
N GLY A 96 -4.23 1.11 -27.01
CA GLY A 96 -3.63 -0.21 -27.29
C GLY A 96 -3.36 -1.01 -26.04
N PRO A 97 -3.16 -2.35 -26.16
CA PRO A 97 -2.67 -3.17 -25.05
C PRO A 97 -1.22 -2.83 -24.74
N SER A 98 -0.79 -3.06 -23.50
CA SER A 98 0.63 -3.18 -23.21
C SER A 98 1.21 -4.44 -23.88
N LEU A 99 2.52 -4.46 -24.11
CA LEU A 99 3.20 -5.66 -24.59
C LEU A 99 3.00 -6.85 -23.65
N ALA A 100 2.92 -6.60 -22.34
CA ALA A 100 2.63 -7.66 -21.37
C ALA A 100 1.26 -8.31 -21.63
N GLU A 101 0.20 -7.47 -21.74
CA GLU A 101 -1.15 -7.95 -22.04
C GLU A 101 -1.25 -8.60 -23.43
N ALA A 102 -0.52 -8.06 -24.41
CA ALA A 102 -0.49 -8.60 -25.77
C ALA A 102 0.11 -10.00 -25.82
N VAL A 103 1.21 -10.24 -25.12
CA VAL A 103 1.85 -11.57 -25.03
C VAL A 103 0.97 -12.52 -24.21
N GLU A 104 0.33 -12.04 -23.13
CA GLU A 104 -0.59 -12.83 -22.31
C GLU A 104 -1.84 -13.28 -23.09
N GLU A 105 -2.47 -12.37 -23.87
CA GLU A 105 -3.72 -12.66 -24.59
C GLU A 105 -3.51 -13.38 -25.93
N CYS A 106 -2.40 -13.09 -26.63
CA CYS A 106 -2.17 -13.54 -28.00
C CYS A 106 -0.94 -14.46 -28.16
N GLY A 107 -0.18 -14.69 -27.08
CA GLY A 107 1.09 -15.45 -27.13
C GLY A 107 2.29 -14.62 -27.57
N PRO A 108 3.49 -15.25 -27.62
CA PRO A 108 4.73 -14.60 -28.01
C PRO A 108 4.68 -13.99 -29.40
N LEU A 109 5.44 -12.91 -29.60
CA LEU A 109 5.53 -12.26 -30.90
C LEU A 109 6.38 -13.07 -31.89
N PRO A 110 5.96 -13.14 -33.17
CA PRO A 110 6.84 -13.64 -34.21
C PRO A 110 8.14 -12.85 -34.31
N TYR A 111 9.23 -13.52 -34.73
CA TYR A 111 10.56 -12.90 -34.88
C TYR A 111 10.54 -11.56 -35.63
N ARG A 112 9.78 -11.46 -36.74
CA ARG A 112 9.66 -10.21 -37.51
C ARG A 112 9.06 -9.07 -36.67
N SER A 113 8.00 -9.35 -35.94
CA SER A 113 7.33 -8.35 -35.07
C SER A 113 8.24 -7.90 -33.93
N ALA A 114 8.93 -8.84 -33.28
CA ALA A 114 9.87 -8.54 -32.19
C ALA A 114 11.08 -7.71 -32.67
N ARG A 115 11.54 -7.97 -33.88
CA ARG A 115 12.63 -7.22 -34.51
C ARG A 115 12.23 -5.75 -34.76
N VAL A 116 11.05 -5.54 -35.35
CA VAL A 116 10.50 -4.18 -35.56
C VAL A 116 10.25 -3.47 -34.22
N LEU A 117 9.68 -4.18 -33.25
CA LEU A 117 9.50 -3.69 -31.89
C LEU A 117 10.82 -3.19 -31.30
N GLY A 118 11.86 -4.05 -31.34
CA GLY A 118 13.17 -3.74 -30.77
C GLY A 118 13.86 -2.55 -31.45
N ALA A 119 13.80 -2.47 -32.79
CA ALA A 119 14.39 -1.35 -33.54
C ALA A 119 13.74 -0.01 -33.15
N ARG A 120 12.40 0.04 -33.07
CA ARG A 120 11.65 1.23 -32.70
C ARG A 120 11.84 1.61 -31.22
N LEU A 121 11.93 0.63 -30.31
CA LEU A 121 12.23 0.90 -28.90
C LEU A 121 13.68 1.37 -28.71
N ALA A 122 14.64 0.86 -29.46
CA ALA A 122 16.01 1.36 -29.44
C ALA A 122 16.08 2.82 -29.94
N GLU A 123 15.30 3.17 -30.96
CA GLU A 123 15.13 4.56 -31.43
C GLU A 123 14.50 5.46 -30.35
N ALA A 124 13.44 4.99 -29.67
CA ALA A 124 12.83 5.68 -28.56
C ALA A 124 13.84 5.97 -27.42
N LEU A 125 14.60 4.94 -27.02
CA LEU A 125 15.63 5.07 -26.00
C LEU A 125 16.75 6.02 -26.43
N ALA A 126 17.15 6.01 -27.69
CA ALA A 126 18.14 6.97 -28.20
C ALA A 126 17.65 8.43 -28.07
N ALA A 127 16.36 8.69 -28.30
CA ALA A 127 15.77 10.03 -28.09
C ALA A 127 15.72 10.41 -26.59
N VAL A 128 15.36 9.47 -25.72
CA VAL A 128 15.35 9.69 -24.26
C VAL A 128 16.77 9.98 -23.74
N HIS A 129 17.76 9.19 -24.15
CA HIS A 129 19.16 9.37 -23.76
C HIS A 129 19.75 10.67 -24.33
N GLY A 130 19.38 11.04 -25.55
CA GLY A 130 19.79 12.30 -26.19
C GLY A 130 19.26 13.54 -25.46
N ALA A 131 18.13 13.42 -24.74
CA ALA A 131 17.61 14.47 -23.88
C ALA A 131 18.28 14.50 -22.49
N GLY A 132 19.24 13.61 -22.21
CA GLY A 132 19.93 13.50 -20.92
C GLY A 132 19.15 12.71 -19.86
N LEU A 133 18.14 11.94 -20.27
CA LEU A 133 17.37 11.07 -19.38
C LEU A 133 17.79 9.60 -19.55
N VAL A 134 17.57 8.82 -18.50
CA VAL A 134 17.61 7.36 -18.52
C VAL A 134 16.23 6.84 -18.15
N HIS A 135 15.69 5.89 -18.88
CA HIS A 135 14.30 5.41 -18.67
C HIS A 135 14.12 4.67 -17.34
N ARG A 136 15.09 3.83 -16.97
CA ARG A 136 15.17 3.10 -15.69
C ARG A 136 14.04 2.09 -15.40
N ASP A 137 13.00 2.02 -16.23
CA ASP A 137 11.86 1.10 -16.07
C ASP A 137 11.38 0.52 -17.40
N VAL A 138 12.30 0.15 -18.27
CA VAL A 138 11.98 -0.53 -19.54
C VAL A 138 11.44 -1.93 -19.24
N LYS A 139 10.14 -2.13 -19.52
CA LYS A 139 9.45 -3.40 -19.27
C LYS A 139 8.23 -3.54 -20.18
N PRO A 140 7.69 -4.76 -20.36
CA PRO A 140 6.55 -5.00 -21.23
C PRO A 140 5.27 -4.21 -20.84
N ALA A 141 5.06 -3.92 -19.57
CA ALA A 141 3.92 -3.13 -19.11
C ALA A 141 4.02 -1.63 -19.50
N ASN A 142 5.23 -1.12 -19.76
CA ASN A 142 5.50 0.27 -20.14
C ASN A 142 5.66 0.46 -21.65
N VAL A 143 5.27 -0.54 -22.46
CA VAL A 143 5.25 -0.46 -23.92
C VAL A 143 3.84 -0.75 -24.40
N LEU A 144 3.15 0.25 -24.93
CA LEU A 144 1.83 0.11 -25.54
C LEU A 144 1.98 -0.22 -27.01
N LEU A 145 1.11 -1.08 -27.53
CA LEU A 145 1.14 -1.48 -28.95
C LEU A 145 0.05 -0.76 -29.72
N ALA A 146 0.44 0.02 -30.72
CA ALA A 146 -0.45 0.64 -31.69
C ALA A 146 -0.22 0.03 -33.08
N VAL A 147 -1.17 0.21 -33.99
CA VAL A 147 -1.12 -0.36 -35.34
C VAL A 147 0.11 0.12 -36.10
N ASP A 148 0.48 1.37 -35.91
CA ASP A 148 1.62 2.03 -36.55
C ASP A 148 2.97 1.80 -35.83
N GLY A 149 2.98 1.33 -34.56
CA GLY A 149 4.20 1.05 -33.82
C GLY A 149 4.03 0.97 -32.30
N PRO A 150 5.08 0.60 -31.58
CA PRO A 150 5.08 0.65 -30.12
C PRO A 150 5.08 2.09 -29.64
N ARG A 151 4.60 2.29 -28.42
CA ARG A 151 4.64 3.56 -27.69
C ARG A 151 5.21 3.31 -26.30
N MET A 152 6.37 3.89 -26.04
CA MET A 152 7.02 3.83 -24.73
C MET A 152 6.38 4.86 -23.80
N ILE A 153 6.01 4.43 -22.59
CA ILE A 153 5.40 5.26 -21.55
C ILE A 153 6.23 5.22 -20.26
N ASP A 154 5.96 6.14 -19.35
CA ASP A 154 6.48 6.14 -17.97
C ASP A 154 8.02 6.03 -17.88
N PHE A 155 8.77 6.83 -18.64
CA PHE A 155 10.20 6.95 -18.39
C PHE A 155 10.40 7.63 -17.03
N GLY A 156 11.08 6.94 -16.17
CA GLY A 156 11.56 7.17 -14.80
C GLY A 156 11.31 8.47 -14.04
N ILE A 157 10.33 9.28 -14.47
CA ILE A 157 10.04 10.67 -14.03
C ILE A 157 9.82 10.79 -12.50
N ALA A 158 9.85 9.69 -11.77
CA ALA A 158 9.58 9.73 -10.33
C ALA A 158 10.49 8.80 -9.50
N ARG A 159 11.59 8.28 -10.07
CA ARG A 159 12.49 7.36 -9.35
C ARG A 159 13.74 8.07 -8.83
N PRO A 160 14.03 7.98 -7.51
CA PRO A 160 15.30 8.47 -6.97
C PRO A 160 16.49 7.72 -7.58
N PRO A 161 17.62 8.40 -7.86
CA PRO A 161 18.85 7.77 -8.35
C PRO A 161 19.47 6.78 -7.36
N GLU A 162 19.10 6.88 -6.09
CA GLU A 162 19.66 6.13 -4.96
C GLU A 162 18.78 4.97 -4.50
N ASP A 163 17.61 4.75 -5.12
CA ASP A 163 16.77 3.61 -4.80
C ASP A 163 17.45 2.33 -5.31
N THR A 164 18.01 1.59 -4.37
CA THR A 164 18.34 0.18 -4.55
C THR A 164 17.07 -0.54 -5.01
N ALA A 165 17.18 -1.49 -5.91
CA ALA A 165 16.07 -2.36 -6.32
C ALA A 165 15.41 -3.04 -5.12
N LEU A 166 16.14 -3.22 -4.04
CA LEU A 166 15.66 -3.57 -2.70
C LEU A 166 15.60 -2.28 -1.90
N THR A 167 14.43 -1.65 -1.82
CA THR A 167 14.24 -0.63 -0.80
C THR A 167 14.43 -1.28 0.57
N ALA A 168 14.84 -0.51 1.53
CA ALA A 168 15.02 -0.97 2.90
C ALA A 168 13.73 -1.47 3.57
N SER A 169 12.59 -1.29 2.95
CA SER A 169 11.32 -1.93 3.32
C SER A 169 11.19 -3.37 2.79
N GLY A 170 12.23 -3.93 2.13
CA GLY A 170 12.14 -5.24 1.48
C GLY A 170 11.24 -5.24 0.23
N MET A 171 10.69 -4.09 -0.13
CA MET A 171 9.96 -3.93 -1.39
C MET A 171 10.95 -3.70 -2.52
N VAL A 172 10.85 -4.54 -3.54
CA VAL A 172 11.58 -4.33 -4.78
C VAL A 172 10.93 -3.19 -5.54
N VAL A 173 11.60 -2.04 -5.61
CA VAL A 173 11.18 -0.93 -6.47
C VAL A 173 11.57 -1.28 -7.91
N GLY A 174 10.60 -1.58 -8.70
CA GLY A 174 10.79 -1.98 -10.09
C GLY A 174 10.01 -3.26 -10.41
N SER A 175 10.16 -3.73 -11.63
CA SER A 175 9.60 -5.00 -12.08
C SER A 175 10.70 -6.04 -12.06
N PRO A 176 10.76 -6.92 -11.02
CA PRO A 176 11.77 -7.96 -10.96
C PRO A 176 11.77 -8.80 -12.23
N GLY A 177 12.95 -9.07 -12.75
CA GLY A 177 13.15 -9.81 -14.02
C GLY A 177 13.32 -8.94 -15.26
N PHE A 178 13.27 -7.58 -15.12
CA PHE A 178 13.63 -6.64 -16.19
C PHE A 178 14.66 -5.59 -15.74
N LEU A 179 15.02 -5.57 -14.46
CA LEU A 179 16.05 -4.68 -13.91
C LEU A 179 17.44 -5.15 -14.33
N SER A 180 18.35 -4.22 -14.58
CA SER A 180 19.75 -4.52 -14.81
C SER A 180 20.47 -4.94 -13.52
N PRO A 181 21.63 -5.66 -13.60
CA PRO A 181 22.39 -6.05 -12.41
C PRO A 181 22.77 -4.88 -11.51
N GLU A 182 23.19 -3.74 -12.07
CA GLU A 182 23.54 -2.53 -11.33
C GLU A 182 22.32 -1.89 -10.63
N GLN A 183 21.13 -1.97 -11.25
CA GLN A 183 19.88 -1.58 -10.59
C GLN A 183 19.52 -2.55 -9.47
N ALA A 184 19.66 -3.86 -9.71
CA ALA A 184 19.39 -4.89 -8.72
C ALA A 184 20.29 -4.79 -7.49
N GLN A 185 21.54 -4.36 -7.68
CA GLN A 185 22.54 -4.16 -6.61
C GLN A 185 22.51 -2.77 -5.98
N GLY A 186 21.67 -1.86 -6.49
CA GLY A 186 21.60 -0.49 -5.99
C GLY A 186 22.85 0.37 -6.23
N ARG A 187 23.57 0.09 -7.30
CA ARG A 187 24.77 0.86 -7.69
C ARG A 187 24.35 2.14 -8.42
N GLY A 188 23.70 3.07 -7.72
CA GLY A 188 23.07 4.26 -8.30
C GLY A 188 23.93 5.07 -9.27
N ARG A 189 25.26 5.14 -9.04
CA ARG A 189 26.21 5.83 -9.92
C ARG A 189 26.49 5.12 -11.25
N GLU A 190 26.21 3.83 -11.34
CA GLU A 190 26.42 3.00 -12.55
C GLU A 190 25.15 2.91 -13.42
N ILE A 191 24.01 3.38 -12.90
CA ILE A 191 22.73 3.35 -13.62
C ILE A 191 22.76 4.41 -14.73
N GLY A 192 22.76 3.95 -15.97
CA GLY A 192 22.88 4.78 -17.15
C GLY A 192 22.17 4.18 -18.38
N PRO A 193 22.46 4.71 -19.59
CA PRO A 193 21.91 4.18 -20.85
C PRO A 193 22.10 2.68 -21.04
N ALA A 194 23.21 2.11 -20.57
CA ALA A 194 23.49 0.67 -20.64
C ALA A 194 22.51 -0.16 -19.79
N SER A 195 21.92 0.40 -18.72
CA SER A 195 20.90 -0.25 -17.91
C SER A 195 19.61 -0.45 -18.71
N ASP A 196 19.22 0.55 -19.50
CA ASP A 196 18.04 0.47 -20.37
C ASP A 196 18.24 -0.56 -21.50
N VAL A 197 19.48 -0.71 -22.00
CA VAL A 197 19.84 -1.74 -23.00
C VAL A 197 19.67 -3.14 -22.43
N PHE A 198 20.09 -3.38 -21.19
CA PHE A 198 19.87 -4.65 -20.52
C PHE A 198 18.37 -4.95 -20.38
N SER A 199 17.61 -3.98 -19.93
CA SER A 199 16.15 -4.10 -19.76
C SER A 199 15.44 -4.32 -21.10
N LEU A 200 15.91 -3.67 -22.19
CA LEU A 200 15.43 -3.92 -23.57
C LEU A 200 15.74 -5.35 -24.01
N GLY A 201 16.93 -5.89 -23.69
CA GLY A 201 17.27 -7.29 -23.92
C GLY A 201 16.31 -8.25 -23.23
N CYS A 202 16.00 -8.02 -21.95
CA CYS A 202 15.01 -8.80 -21.21
C CYS A 202 13.61 -8.70 -21.83
N LEU A 203 13.19 -7.50 -22.24
CA LEU A 203 11.91 -7.25 -22.88
C LEU A 203 11.78 -7.99 -24.20
N LEU A 204 12.82 -7.99 -25.06
CA LEU A 204 12.81 -8.69 -26.34
C LEU A 204 12.82 -10.20 -26.16
N ALA A 205 13.60 -10.74 -25.21
CA ALA A 205 13.54 -12.16 -24.86
C ALA A 205 12.12 -12.56 -24.44
N TYR A 206 11.51 -11.80 -23.55
CA TYR A 206 10.11 -12.00 -23.13
C TYR A 206 9.13 -11.90 -24.30
N ALA A 207 9.30 -10.93 -25.18
CA ALA A 207 8.40 -10.71 -26.31
C ALA A 207 8.33 -11.92 -27.26
N VAL A 208 9.44 -12.64 -27.46
CA VAL A 208 9.52 -13.80 -28.39
C VAL A 208 9.30 -15.14 -27.71
N THR A 209 9.41 -15.23 -26.39
CA THR A 209 9.28 -16.50 -25.66
C THR A 209 8.06 -16.56 -24.75
N GLY A 210 7.55 -15.43 -24.30
CA GLY A 210 6.57 -15.33 -23.21
C GLY A 210 7.19 -15.52 -21.82
N GLU A 211 8.50 -15.81 -21.75
CA GLU A 211 9.21 -16.14 -20.51
C GLU A 211 10.22 -15.05 -20.15
N ARG A 212 10.40 -14.82 -18.85
CA ARG A 212 11.45 -13.91 -18.37
C ARG A 212 12.81 -14.60 -18.44
N PRO A 213 13.86 -13.94 -18.96
CA PRO A 213 15.15 -14.59 -19.13
C PRO A 213 15.82 -15.03 -17.81
N PHE A 214 15.44 -14.41 -16.68
CA PHE A 214 15.89 -14.81 -15.34
C PHE A 214 14.80 -15.54 -14.53
N GLY A 215 13.80 -16.08 -15.22
CA GLY A 215 12.74 -16.92 -14.64
C GLY A 215 11.72 -16.16 -13.80
N TRP A 216 10.78 -16.92 -13.27
CA TRP A 216 9.72 -16.49 -12.38
C TRP A 216 10.09 -16.84 -10.93
N GLY A 217 9.53 -16.14 -9.95
CA GLY A 217 9.76 -16.41 -8.52
C GLY A 217 9.51 -15.16 -7.69
N SER A 218 9.97 -15.19 -6.44
CA SER A 218 9.92 -14.01 -5.59
C SER A 218 10.79 -12.88 -6.17
N ALA A 219 10.44 -11.64 -5.83
CA ALA A 219 11.20 -10.48 -6.27
C ALA A 219 12.69 -10.57 -5.90
N ALA A 220 12.99 -11.04 -4.68
CA ALA A 220 14.38 -11.22 -4.21
C ALA A 220 15.13 -12.28 -5.01
N GLU A 221 14.50 -13.43 -5.29
CA GLU A 221 15.12 -14.47 -6.14
C GLU A 221 15.39 -13.97 -7.55
N ALA A 222 14.46 -13.21 -8.15
CA ALA A 222 14.64 -12.65 -9.47
C ALA A 222 15.84 -11.68 -9.51
N LEU A 223 16.02 -10.85 -8.46
CA LEU A 223 17.17 -9.96 -8.34
C LEU A 223 18.49 -10.73 -8.22
N VAL A 224 18.52 -11.76 -7.36
CA VAL A 224 19.73 -12.62 -7.19
C VAL A 224 20.09 -13.27 -8.53
N ARG A 225 19.10 -13.86 -9.24
CA ARG A 225 19.35 -14.47 -10.55
C ARG A 225 19.81 -13.44 -11.60
N THR A 226 19.22 -12.25 -11.63
CA THR A 226 19.64 -11.18 -12.53
C THR A 226 21.11 -10.82 -12.35
N VAL A 227 21.61 -10.86 -11.11
CA VAL A 227 23.00 -10.54 -10.79
C VAL A 227 23.95 -11.70 -11.09
N HIS A 228 23.56 -12.93 -10.73
CA HIS A 228 24.49 -14.06 -10.67
C HIS A 228 24.30 -15.12 -11.75
N ASP A 229 23.06 -15.32 -12.25
CA ASP A 229 22.77 -16.41 -13.16
C ASP A 229 22.83 -15.95 -14.63
N GLU A 230 23.14 -16.89 -15.53
CA GLU A 230 23.02 -16.68 -16.96
C GLU A 230 21.54 -16.56 -17.38
N ALA A 231 21.28 -15.76 -18.41
CA ALA A 231 19.94 -15.61 -18.96
C ALA A 231 19.52 -16.87 -19.70
N ASN A 232 18.34 -17.39 -19.42
CA ASN A 232 17.76 -18.46 -20.23
C ASN A 232 17.25 -17.90 -21.56
N LEU A 233 17.92 -18.28 -22.64
CA LEU A 233 17.63 -17.88 -24.03
C LEU A 233 17.33 -19.07 -24.93
N ASP A 234 17.06 -20.26 -24.39
CA ASP A 234 16.91 -21.52 -25.17
C ASP A 234 15.74 -21.45 -26.16
N ALA A 235 14.64 -20.77 -25.82
CA ALA A 235 13.47 -20.59 -26.68
C ALA A 235 13.57 -19.38 -27.62
N VAL A 236 14.64 -18.60 -27.56
CA VAL A 236 14.83 -17.41 -28.40
C VAL A 236 15.19 -17.80 -29.82
N PRO A 237 14.55 -17.21 -30.86
CA PRO A 237 14.91 -17.43 -32.26
C PRO A 237 16.41 -17.16 -32.52
N ALA A 238 17.07 -18.09 -33.20
CA ALA A 238 18.52 -18.07 -33.43
C ALA A 238 19.08 -16.73 -33.96
N PRO A 239 18.40 -15.98 -34.85
CA PRO A 239 18.93 -14.70 -35.34
C PRO A 239 18.98 -13.59 -34.27
N LEU A 240 18.23 -13.71 -33.14
CA LEU A 240 18.27 -12.74 -32.04
C LEU A 240 19.30 -13.10 -30.98
N LEU A 241 19.71 -14.36 -30.88
CA LEU A 241 20.58 -14.86 -29.81
C LEU A 241 21.86 -14.03 -29.60
N PRO A 242 22.66 -13.72 -30.69
CA PRO A 242 23.90 -12.95 -30.49
C PRO A 242 23.63 -11.55 -29.87
N LEU A 243 22.61 -10.86 -30.38
CA LEU A 243 22.26 -9.54 -29.90
C LEU A 243 21.79 -9.59 -28.43
N LEU A 244 20.89 -10.53 -28.09
CA LEU A 244 20.34 -10.62 -26.73
C LEU A 244 21.41 -11.03 -25.72
N ARG A 245 22.35 -11.93 -26.09
CA ARG A 245 23.50 -12.24 -25.22
C ARG A 245 24.34 -11.00 -24.90
N ASN A 246 24.60 -10.17 -25.90
CA ASN A 246 25.37 -8.93 -25.71
C ASN A 246 24.59 -7.90 -24.86
N CYS A 247 23.27 -7.71 -25.12
CA CYS A 247 22.44 -6.82 -24.30
C CYS A 247 22.38 -7.26 -22.83
N LEU A 248 22.37 -8.58 -22.57
CA LEU A 248 22.26 -9.17 -21.24
C LEU A 248 23.60 -9.41 -20.54
N ALA A 249 24.69 -8.87 -21.07
CA ALA A 249 26.00 -8.87 -20.40
C ALA A 249 25.90 -8.24 -19.02
N LYS A 250 26.53 -8.86 -18.01
CA LYS A 250 26.46 -8.38 -16.63
C LYS A 250 27.12 -7.02 -16.44
N GLU A 251 28.28 -6.85 -17.05
CA GLU A 251 29.04 -5.58 -17.02
C GLU A 251 28.42 -4.55 -17.98
N PRO A 252 28.05 -3.36 -17.51
CA PRO A 252 27.43 -2.32 -18.36
C PRO A 252 28.25 -1.95 -19.60
N GLY A 253 29.58 -1.88 -19.45
CA GLY A 253 30.52 -1.53 -20.54
C GLY A 253 30.66 -2.59 -21.62
N ALA A 254 30.19 -3.82 -21.39
CA ALA A 254 30.21 -4.91 -22.39
C ALA A 254 28.93 -4.94 -23.24
N ARG A 255 27.94 -4.11 -22.93
CA ARG A 255 26.66 -4.03 -23.65
C ARG A 255 26.76 -3.13 -24.87
N PRO A 256 26.03 -3.44 -25.95
CA PRO A 256 25.97 -2.54 -27.09
C PRO A 256 25.27 -1.21 -26.74
N THR A 257 25.56 -0.19 -27.51
CA THR A 257 24.81 1.08 -27.45
C THR A 257 23.42 0.89 -28.08
N VAL A 258 22.47 1.76 -27.75
CA VAL A 258 21.12 1.73 -28.36
C VAL A 258 21.18 1.89 -29.89
N ALA A 259 22.18 2.62 -30.42
CA ALA A 259 22.39 2.77 -31.86
C ALA A 259 22.84 1.44 -32.52
N GLU A 260 23.72 0.70 -31.89
CA GLU A 260 24.16 -0.63 -32.36
C GLU A 260 23.01 -1.66 -32.26
N VAL A 261 22.20 -1.61 -31.18
CA VAL A 261 20.99 -2.46 -31.07
C VAL A 261 20.03 -2.15 -32.22
N ARG A 262 19.77 -0.87 -32.49
CA ARG A 262 18.93 -0.45 -33.60
C ARG A 262 19.46 -0.97 -34.93
N ALA A 263 20.72 -0.72 -35.23
CA ALA A 263 21.36 -1.15 -36.49
C ALA A 263 21.30 -2.70 -36.70
N ALA A 264 21.45 -3.46 -35.61
CA ALA A 264 21.36 -4.93 -35.67
C ALA A 264 19.92 -5.44 -35.98
N LEU A 265 18.91 -4.65 -35.64
CA LEU A 265 17.49 -5.01 -35.79
C LEU A 265 16.84 -4.41 -37.06
N GLU A 266 17.33 -3.29 -37.58
CA GLU A 266 16.80 -2.66 -38.77
C GLU A 266 17.15 -3.46 -40.02
N ARG A 267 16.18 -3.56 -40.94
CA ARG A 267 16.37 -4.12 -42.31
C ARG A 267 15.53 -3.35 -43.30
N ALA A 268 16.02 -3.23 -44.54
CA ALA A 268 15.26 -2.66 -45.61
C ALA A 268 13.97 -3.46 -45.85
N GLY A 269 12.82 -2.79 -45.96
CA GLY A 269 11.53 -3.44 -46.25
C GLY A 269 10.63 -3.68 -45.00
N ASP A 270 10.96 -3.12 -43.84
CA ASP A 270 10.10 -3.22 -42.64
C ASP A 270 8.85 -2.29 -42.66
N ALA A 271 8.64 -1.60 -43.79
CA ALA A 271 7.42 -0.84 -44.00
C ALA A 271 6.23 -1.79 -44.23
N GLY A 272 5.16 -1.67 -43.46
CA GLY A 272 3.95 -2.48 -43.57
C GLY A 272 3.44 -3.04 -42.25
N VAL A 273 2.51 -4.01 -42.33
CA VAL A 273 1.90 -4.64 -41.15
C VAL A 273 2.97 -5.35 -40.35
N TRP A 274 3.26 -4.85 -39.17
CA TRP A 274 4.30 -5.38 -38.28
C TRP A 274 3.75 -6.29 -37.18
N LEU A 275 2.45 -6.20 -36.89
CA LEU A 275 1.78 -7.03 -35.87
C LEU A 275 1.02 -8.20 -36.48
N PRO A 276 0.92 -9.33 -35.77
CA PRO A 276 0.01 -10.42 -36.12
C PRO A 276 -1.45 -9.95 -36.15
N GLU A 277 -2.29 -10.62 -36.93
CA GLU A 277 -3.72 -10.28 -37.05
C GLU A 277 -4.47 -10.36 -35.72
N SER A 278 -4.11 -11.32 -34.83
CA SER A 278 -4.66 -11.44 -33.48
C SER A 278 -4.48 -10.15 -32.66
N LEU A 279 -3.29 -9.56 -32.71
CA LEU A 279 -2.98 -8.31 -32.00
C LEU A 279 -3.66 -7.11 -32.65
N THR A 280 -3.72 -7.05 -33.96
CA THR A 280 -4.44 -6.00 -34.67
C THR A 280 -5.94 -6.00 -34.29
N ARG A 281 -6.55 -7.18 -34.20
CA ARG A 281 -7.94 -7.33 -33.69
C ARG A 281 -8.09 -6.93 -32.23
N LEU A 282 -7.11 -7.25 -31.37
CA LEU A 282 -7.11 -6.83 -29.97
C LEU A 282 -7.06 -5.29 -29.83
N ILE A 283 -6.18 -4.64 -30.59
CA ILE A 283 -6.08 -3.17 -30.63
C ILE A 283 -7.40 -2.56 -31.10
N ALA A 284 -8.00 -3.09 -32.18
CA ALA A 284 -9.27 -2.60 -32.70
C ALA A 284 -10.41 -2.70 -31.66
N ARG A 285 -10.50 -3.84 -30.93
CA ARG A 285 -11.48 -4.01 -29.84
C ARG A 285 -11.30 -2.98 -28.73
N ARG A 286 -10.06 -2.70 -28.32
CA ARG A 286 -9.75 -1.72 -27.25
C ARG A 286 -10.06 -0.30 -27.71
N SER A 287 -9.72 0.04 -28.95
CA SER A 287 -10.06 1.35 -29.55
C SER A 287 -11.58 1.55 -29.62
N ALA A 288 -12.33 0.52 -30.04
CA ALA A 288 -13.79 0.58 -30.10
C ALA A 288 -14.42 0.78 -28.72
N ALA A 289 -13.88 0.10 -27.68
CA ALA A 289 -14.36 0.27 -26.30
C ALA A 289 -14.15 1.69 -25.76
N VAL A 290 -13.08 2.36 -26.18
CA VAL A 290 -12.82 3.78 -25.82
C VAL A 290 -13.76 4.72 -26.56
N LEU A 291 -14.03 4.45 -27.83
CA LEU A 291 -14.99 5.25 -28.65
C LEU A 291 -16.44 5.11 -28.16
N ALA A 292 -16.77 3.97 -27.53
CA ALA A 292 -18.09 3.73 -26.92
C ALA A 292 -18.29 4.42 -25.57
N LEU A 293 -17.27 5.10 -25.02
CA LEU A 293 -17.45 5.88 -23.78
C LEU A 293 -18.44 7.03 -24.05
N PRO A 294 -19.37 7.33 -23.09
CA PRO A 294 -20.38 8.36 -23.27
C PRO A 294 -19.76 9.69 -23.73
N ALA A 295 -20.33 10.29 -24.77
CA ALA A 295 -20.04 11.66 -25.12
C ALA A 295 -20.35 12.55 -23.91
N VAL A 296 -19.55 13.58 -23.69
CA VAL A 296 -19.82 14.57 -22.66
C VAL A 296 -21.16 15.22 -23.00
N GLU A 297 -22.19 14.98 -22.18
CA GLU A 297 -23.35 15.87 -22.22
C GLU A 297 -22.82 17.28 -21.95
N ALA A 298 -23.06 18.18 -22.93
CA ALA A 298 -22.75 19.58 -22.73
C ALA A 298 -23.51 20.01 -21.48
N THR A 299 -22.81 20.49 -20.46
CA THR A 299 -23.45 21.14 -19.33
C THR A 299 -24.17 22.31 -19.92
N GLU A 300 -25.50 22.26 -20.06
CA GLU A 300 -26.31 23.43 -20.36
C GLU A 300 -26.02 24.41 -19.24
N VAL A 301 -25.28 25.45 -19.59
CA VAL A 301 -25.20 26.65 -18.77
C VAL A 301 -26.62 27.22 -18.88
N SER A 302 -27.43 27.00 -17.85
CA SER A 302 -28.72 27.62 -17.69
C SER A 302 -28.49 29.13 -17.76
N GLY A 303 -28.74 29.70 -18.94
CA GLY A 303 -28.65 31.14 -19.20
C GLY A 303 -29.61 31.82 -18.25
N ALA A 304 -29.10 32.69 -17.41
CA ALA A 304 -29.93 33.67 -16.70
C ALA A 304 -30.74 34.45 -17.72
N PRO A 305 -32.06 34.64 -17.56
CA PRO A 305 -32.83 35.51 -18.44
C PRO A 305 -32.36 36.95 -18.21
N ALA A 306 -31.84 37.56 -19.25
CA ALA A 306 -31.75 39.02 -19.34
C ALA A 306 -33.15 39.60 -19.55
N GLY A 307 -33.52 40.55 -18.74
CA GLY A 307 -34.68 41.35 -19.12
C GLY A 307 -35.34 42.12 -17.99
N ALA A 308 -35.09 43.42 -18.05
CA ALA A 308 -35.98 44.58 -17.85
C ALA A 308 -36.08 45.17 -16.43
N ASP A 309 -35.54 46.33 -16.40
CA ASP A 309 -35.85 47.50 -15.57
C ASP A 309 -37.25 47.57 -14.94
N THR A 310 -37.29 47.84 -13.66
CA THR A 310 -38.05 48.97 -13.11
C THR A 310 -37.75 49.09 -11.58
N MET A 311 -37.20 50.22 -11.18
CA MET A 311 -37.29 50.82 -9.85
C MET A 311 -38.57 51.72 -9.82
N PRO A 312 -39.15 52.20 -8.70
CA PRO A 312 -38.66 52.21 -7.30
C PRO A 312 -39.74 51.90 -6.24
N GLY A 313 -39.34 51.80 -4.99
CA GLY A 313 -40.29 51.81 -3.86
C GLY A 313 -39.62 51.51 -2.53
N ALA A 314 -39.23 52.56 -1.82
CA ALA A 314 -38.82 52.52 -0.45
C ALA A 314 -39.97 52.10 0.46
N GLN A 315 -39.71 51.23 1.47
CA GLN A 315 -40.23 51.44 2.86
C GLN A 315 -39.69 50.37 3.83
N GLU A 316 -39.07 50.93 4.86
CA GLU A 316 -39.11 50.61 6.27
C GLU A 316 -38.68 49.25 6.84
N ARG A 317 -37.57 49.33 7.54
CA ARG A 317 -37.14 48.39 8.58
C ARG A 317 -38.03 48.45 9.83
N PRO A 318 -38.28 47.39 10.56
CA PRO A 318 -38.39 47.46 12.00
C PRO A 318 -37.18 46.85 12.70
N LYS A 319 -36.86 47.51 13.76
CA LYS A 319 -35.76 47.37 14.70
C LYS A 319 -35.76 46.03 15.44
N GLY A 320 -34.55 45.60 15.77
CA GLY A 320 -34.26 44.42 16.54
C GLY A 320 -34.76 44.44 17.97
N THR A 321 -35.01 43.26 18.50
CA THR A 321 -35.11 43.02 19.96
C THR A 321 -34.02 42.04 20.40
N THR A 322 -33.28 42.51 21.34
CA THR A 322 -32.13 41.94 22.02
C THR A 322 -32.45 40.64 22.71
N ARG A 323 -31.77 39.56 22.35
CA ARG A 323 -31.67 38.31 23.10
C ARG A 323 -30.86 38.52 24.40
N ARG A 324 -31.50 39.01 25.43
CA ARG A 324 -30.88 39.09 26.76
C ARG A 324 -31.93 39.06 27.88
N ARG A 325 -32.83 38.08 27.85
CA ARG A 325 -33.71 37.73 28.98
C ARG A 325 -34.38 36.37 28.78
N LEU A 326 -33.59 35.28 28.87
CA LEU A 326 -34.16 33.95 29.17
C LEU A 326 -33.06 33.00 29.68
N LEU A 327 -32.41 33.43 30.75
CA LEU A 327 -31.50 32.57 31.53
C LEU A 327 -31.66 32.95 33.01
N MET A 328 -32.80 32.66 33.54
CA MET A 328 -33.09 32.59 34.98
C MET A 328 -34.43 31.86 35.13
N LEU A 329 -34.39 30.55 35.25
CA LEU A 329 -35.37 29.68 35.92
C LEU A 329 -35.20 28.25 35.42
N GLY A 330 -34.40 27.46 36.13
CA GLY A 330 -34.15 26.03 35.78
C GLY A 330 -32.97 25.40 36.50
N SER A 331 -32.66 25.85 37.70
CA SER A 331 -31.63 25.23 38.53
C SER A 331 -32.27 24.69 39.82
N SER A 332 -32.73 23.46 39.77
CA SER A 332 -32.91 22.59 40.94
C SER A 332 -33.47 21.22 40.53
N ALA A 333 -32.62 20.34 40.02
CA ALA A 333 -32.78 18.87 40.05
C ALA A 333 -31.64 18.24 39.20
N GLY A 334 -30.45 18.04 39.75
CA GLY A 334 -29.35 17.44 39.02
C GLY A 334 -28.03 17.26 39.78
N VAL A 335 -28.06 17.37 41.09
CA VAL A 335 -26.82 17.25 41.90
C VAL A 335 -26.94 16.12 42.94
N VAL A 336 -27.49 14.96 42.61
CA VAL A 336 -27.46 13.76 43.50
C VAL A 336 -26.94 12.49 42.79
N ALA A 337 -26.56 12.51 41.53
CA ALA A 337 -26.10 11.31 40.83
C ALA A 337 -24.58 11.26 40.51
N ALA A 338 -23.79 12.28 40.85
CA ALA A 338 -22.36 12.33 40.59
C ALA A 338 -21.44 12.07 41.81
N GLY A 339 -22.04 11.81 43.00
CA GLY A 339 -21.30 11.64 44.25
C GLY A 339 -20.99 10.18 44.66
N ALA A 340 -21.50 9.16 43.96
CA ALA A 340 -21.42 7.78 44.43
C ALA A 340 -20.36 6.91 43.74
N THR A 341 -19.69 7.40 42.70
CA THR A 341 -18.65 6.59 41.98
C THR A 341 -17.22 6.99 42.29
N ALA A 342 -16.97 8.07 43.00
CA ALA A 342 -15.62 8.50 43.37
C ALA A 342 -15.11 7.92 44.70
N THR A 343 -15.96 7.33 45.54
CA THR A 343 -15.57 6.79 46.85
C THR A 343 -15.27 5.29 46.87
N TRP A 344 -15.53 4.55 45.76
CA TRP A 344 -15.21 3.11 45.73
C TRP A 344 -13.77 2.81 45.25
N TRP A 345 -13.01 3.80 44.81
CA TRP A 345 -11.64 3.66 44.34
C TRP A 345 -10.56 3.90 45.41
N THR A 346 -10.92 4.30 46.62
CA THR A 346 -9.95 4.52 47.70
C THR A 346 -9.99 3.51 48.84
N ALA A 347 -10.94 2.55 48.86
CA ALA A 347 -11.12 1.62 49.95
C ALA A 347 -10.50 0.24 49.77
N GLY A 348 -9.75 -0.03 48.72
CA GLY A 348 -9.17 -1.37 48.41
C GLY A 348 -7.64 -1.47 48.41
N ARG A 349 -6.90 -0.51 48.96
CA ARG A 349 -5.44 -0.68 49.16
C ARG A 349 -5.14 -1.22 50.53
N PRO A 350 -4.50 -2.41 50.65
CA PRO A 350 -3.90 -2.80 51.93
C PRO A 350 -2.80 -1.78 52.25
N ARG A 351 -2.97 -1.10 53.38
CA ARG A 351 -1.91 -0.28 53.98
C ARG A 351 -0.74 -1.21 54.32
N ARG A 352 0.28 -1.24 53.46
CA ARG A 352 1.60 -1.69 53.84
C ARG A 352 2.19 -0.66 54.79
N ALA A 353 2.61 -1.15 55.95
CA ALA A 353 3.37 -0.38 56.94
C ALA A 353 4.61 0.27 56.28
N PRO A 354 5.06 1.42 56.70
CA PRO A 354 6.24 2.06 56.15
C PRO A 354 7.47 1.21 56.54
N ALA A 355 8.06 0.55 55.54
CA ALA A 355 9.43 0.10 55.65
C ALA A 355 10.31 1.33 55.50
N GLN A 356 10.95 1.71 56.60
CA GLN A 356 12.09 2.63 56.63
C GLN A 356 13.22 1.98 55.82
N GLY A 357 13.45 2.47 54.61
CA GLY A 357 14.61 2.22 53.76
C GLY A 357 14.79 3.48 52.92
N ASP A 358 15.90 4.13 53.12
CA ASP A 358 16.39 5.29 52.37
C ASP A 358 16.73 4.81 50.95
N GLY A 359 15.70 4.48 50.15
CA GLY A 359 15.79 4.05 48.77
C GLY A 359 15.62 5.25 47.89
N THR A 360 16.69 5.72 47.27
CA THR A 360 16.70 6.68 46.15
C THR A 360 15.63 6.25 45.16
N ARG A 361 14.56 7.05 45.06
CA ARG A 361 13.44 6.85 44.11
C ARG A 361 14.02 6.92 42.70
N LEU A 362 13.89 5.85 41.93
CA LEU A 362 14.41 5.82 40.56
C LEU A 362 13.72 6.92 39.72
N PRO A 363 14.44 7.53 38.78
CA PRO A 363 13.83 8.51 37.86
C PRO A 363 12.72 7.84 37.05
N GLU A 364 11.67 8.62 36.76
CA GLU A 364 10.51 8.13 36.01
C GLU A 364 10.64 8.50 34.53
N GLN A 365 10.43 7.54 33.63
CA GLN A 365 10.32 7.72 32.19
C GLN A 365 8.89 7.41 31.74
N VAL A 366 8.23 8.35 31.07
CA VAL A 366 6.81 8.22 30.69
C VAL A 366 6.68 7.72 29.27
N VAL A 367 5.90 6.67 29.09
CA VAL A 367 5.40 6.20 27.79
C VAL A 367 3.89 6.45 27.74
N ALA A 368 3.41 7.04 26.64
CA ALA A 368 1.98 7.26 26.45
C ALA A 368 1.39 6.17 25.53
N LEU A 369 0.21 5.69 25.87
CA LEU A 369 -0.66 4.98 24.94
C LEU A 369 -1.62 5.98 24.31
N HIS A 370 -1.64 6.06 23.00
CA HIS A 370 -2.58 6.83 22.19
C HIS A 370 -3.38 5.82 21.37
N ALA A 371 -4.63 5.56 21.71
CA ALA A 371 -5.40 4.47 21.12
C ALA A 371 -6.89 4.76 21.04
N ASP A 372 -7.58 4.04 20.15
CA ASP A 372 -9.05 3.98 20.10
C ASP A 372 -9.55 3.01 21.20
N LEU A 373 -10.02 3.55 22.32
CA LEU A 373 -10.50 2.74 23.44
C LEU A 373 -12.04 2.69 23.52
N THR A 374 -12.74 3.57 22.82
CA THR A 374 -14.21 3.68 22.89
C THR A 374 -14.91 3.71 21.53
N GLY A 375 -14.17 3.85 20.41
CA GLY A 375 -14.70 3.87 19.05
C GLY A 375 -14.79 2.48 18.39
N ASP A 376 -14.76 2.45 17.07
CA ASP A 376 -14.98 1.23 16.28
C ASP A 376 -13.86 0.20 16.45
N GLN A 377 -12.61 0.65 16.67
CA GLN A 377 -11.46 -0.22 16.90
C GLN A 377 -11.13 -0.45 18.38
N LYS A 378 -12.10 -0.22 19.28
CA LYS A 378 -11.92 -0.39 20.72
C LYS A 378 -11.37 -1.75 21.13
N THR A 379 -11.73 -2.82 20.42
CA THR A 379 -11.23 -4.17 20.71
C THR A 379 -9.71 -4.23 20.55
N ALA A 380 -9.18 -3.67 19.47
CA ALA A 380 -7.73 -3.60 19.23
C ALA A 380 -7.07 -2.61 20.21
N GLY A 381 -7.68 -1.46 20.45
CA GLY A 381 -7.15 -0.46 21.39
C GLY A 381 -7.03 -1.00 22.82
N LEU A 382 -8.07 -1.67 23.35
CA LEU A 382 -8.05 -2.29 24.66
C LEU A 382 -7.05 -3.44 24.76
N ALA A 383 -6.90 -4.22 23.69
CA ALA A 383 -5.87 -5.27 23.61
C ALA A 383 -4.46 -4.65 23.71
N GLN A 384 -4.21 -3.57 22.97
CA GLN A 384 -2.95 -2.82 23.05
C GLN A 384 -2.73 -2.24 24.45
N GLN A 385 -3.76 -1.64 25.06
CA GLN A 385 -3.67 -1.10 26.41
C GLN A 385 -3.23 -2.16 27.44
N ASN A 386 -3.82 -3.33 27.37
CA ASN A 386 -3.49 -4.42 28.29
C ASN A 386 -2.05 -4.95 28.05
N GLY A 387 -1.63 -5.07 26.78
CA GLY A 387 -0.26 -5.44 26.44
C GLY A 387 0.77 -4.44 26.95
N VAL A 388 0.52 -3.13 26.76
CA VAL A 388 1.37 -2.04 27.27
C VAL A 388 1.45 -2.07 28.81
N ARG A 389 0.30 -2.23 29.51
CA ARG A 389 0.27 -2.32 30.97
C ARG A 389 1.11 -3.47 31.49
N LEU A 390 0.95 -4.66 30.90
CA LEU A 390 1.72 -5.84 31.30
C LEU A 390 3.22 -5.65 31.06
N ALA A 391 3.61 -5.00 29.96
CA ALA A 391 5.00 -4.68 29.65
C ALA A 391 5.60 -3.70 30.67
N VAL A 392 4.85 -2.69 31.08
CA VAL A 392 5.25 -1.72 32.10
C VAL A 392 5.42 -2.41 33.48
N ASP A 393 4.45 -3.23 33.88
CA ASP A 393 4.52 -4.02 35.13
C ASP A 393 5.74 -4.95 35.10
N HIS A 394 5.98 -5.66 33.99
CA HIS A 394 7.13 -6.54 33.82
C HIS A 394 8.46 -5.77 33.89
N PHE A 395 8.59 -4.65 33.17
CA PHE A 395 9.78 -3.82 33.22
C PHE A 395 10.07 -3.34 34.65
N ASN A 396 9.05 -2.85 35.35
CA ASN A 396 9.18 -2.32 36.71
C ASN A 396 9.39 -3.40 37.77
N SER A 397 9.14 -4.69 37.50
CA SER A 397 9.47 -5.80 38.39
C SER A 397 10.95 -6.19 38.36
N ARG A 398 11.72 -5.72 37.40
CA ARG A 398 13.15 -6.07 37.23
C ARG A 398 13.99 -5.41 38.30
N VAL A 399 14.91 -6.19 38.89
CA VAL A 399 15.82 -5.71 39.95
C VAL A 399 16.91 -4.78 39.35
N ASP A 400 17.30 -5.03 38.10
CA ASP A 400 18.40 -4.34 37.42
C ASP A 400 17.96 -3.04 36.66
N ARG A 401 16.70 -2.60 36.85
CA ARG A 401 16.21 -1.38 36.21
C ARG A 401 16.85 -0.13 36.81
N THR A 402 17.17 0.82 35.96
CA THR A 402 17.78 2.11 36.33
C THR A 402 16.76 3.25 36.39
N PHE A 403 15.53 3.03 35.96
CA PHE A 403 14.40 3.96 36.03
C PHE A 403 13.10 3.18 36.16
N ASP A 404 12.04 3.86 36.57
CA ASP A 404 10.67 3.34 36.55
C ASP A 404 9.97 3.81 35.26
N LEU A 405 9.21 2.90 34.63
CA LEU A 405 8.41 3.21 33.47
C LEU A 405 6.99 3.55 33.89
N ALA A 406 6.50 4.74 33.52
CA ALA A 406 5.14 5.18 33.79
C ALA A 406 4.29 5.17 32.50
N LEU A 407 3.04 4.76 32.61
CA LEU A 407 2.08 4.73 31.52
C LEU A 407 1.05 5.83 31.65
N ARG A 408 0.84 6.61 30.57
CA ARG A 408 -0.30 7.50 30.37
C ARG A 408 -1.18 6.99 29.26
N VAL A 409 -2.48 6.97 29.46
CA VAL A 409 -3.46 6.44 28.51
C VAL A 409 -4.33 7.57 27.97
N HIS A 410 -4.45 7.63 26.65
CA HIS A 410 -5.23 8.61 25.92
C HIS A 410 -6.12 7.91 24.89
N ASP A 411 -7.42 8.26 24.92
CA ASP A 411 -8.46 7.72 24.04
C ASP A 411 -8.81 8.71 22.93
N ASP A 412 -8.49 8.38 21.68
CA ASP A 412 -8.87 9.16 20.52
C ASP A 412 -10.25 8.76 19.94
N ALA A 413 -10.83 7.66 20.41
CA ALA A 413 -12.10 7.11 19.93
C ALA A 413 -12.17 6.95 18.39
N GLY A 414 -11.04 6.69 17.73
CA GLY A 414 -10.93 6.60 16.26
C GLY A 414 -11.09 7.95 15.53
N SER A 415 -11.20 9.07 16.25
CA SER A 415 -11.40 10.41 15.68
C SER A 415 -10.07 11.09 15.39
N THR A 416 -9.84 11.46 14.13
CA THR A 416 -8.63 12.19 13.71
C THR A 416 -8.47 13.53 14.40
N THR A 417 -9.59 14.23 14.67
CA THR A 417 -9.60 15.51 15.40
C THR A 417 -9.15 15.33 16.84
N ARG A 418 -9.67 14.31 17.55
CA ARG A 418 -9.25 14.00 18.93
C ARG A 418 -7.79 13.53 18.96
N ALA A 419 -7.39 12.69 17.98
CA ALA A 419 -6.00 12.26 17.84
C ALA A 419 -5.05 13.45 17.72
N GLN A 420 -5.37 14.46 16.91
CA GLN A 420 -4.56 15.67 16.78
C GLN A 420 -4.51 16.50 18.09
N GLN A 421 -5.61 16.55 18.85
CA GLN A 421 -5.63 17.24 20.16
C GLN A 421 -4.71 16.53 21.16
N ILE A 422 -4.81 15.20 21.24
CA ILE A 422 -3.94 14.36 22.08
C ILE A 422 -2.48 14.51 21.66
N ALA A 423 -2.20 14.50 20.36
CA ALA A 423 -0.84 14.67 19.85
C ALA A 423 -0.23 16.00 20.25
N ARG A 424 -1.00 17.11 20.24
CA ARG A 424 -0.55 18.42 20.75
C ARG A 424 -0.24 18.37 22.24
N GLN A 425 -1.11 17.74 23.05
CA GLN A 425 -0.90 17.59 24.50
C GLN A 425 0.36 16.78 24.81
N LEU A 426 0.54 15.62 24.15
CA LEU A 426 1.70 14.75 24.35
C LEU A 426 2.99 15.40 23.84
N SER A 427 2.91 16.19 22.78
CA SER A 427 4.05 16.94 22.25
C SER A 427 4.53 18.03 23.20
N ALA A 428 3.62 18.65 23.92
CA ALA A 428 3.90 19.72 24.89
C ALA A 428 4.38 19.21 26.28
N ASP A 429 4.18 17.93 26.61
CA ASP A 429 4.62 17.35 27.88
C ASP A 429 6.01 16.69 27.74
N ASP A 430 7.06 17.40 28.09
CA ASP A 430 8.44 16.93 27.93
C ASP A 430 8.79 15.67 28.73
N ARG A 431 7.94 15.23 29.67
CA ARG A 431 8.12 13.97 30.39
C ARG A 431 7.80 12.76 29.52
N VAL A 432 6.92 12.91 28.52
CA VAL A 432 6.57 11.81 27.60
C VAL A 432 7.71 11.54 26.65
N ARG A 433 8.29 10.35 26.71
CA ARG A 433 9.45 9.93 25.91
C ARG A 433 9.05 9.27 24.60
N ALA A 434 8.00 8.48 24.60
CA ALA A 434 7.49 7.79 23.41
C ALA A 434 5.99 7.58 23.49
N VAL A 435 5.38 7.35 22.33
CA VAL A 435 3.96 7.02 22.16
C VAL A 435 3.84 5.63 21.56
N ILE A 436 3.02 4.76 22.16
CA ILE A 436 2.54 3.52 21.57
C ILE A 436 1.20 3.80 20.91
N GLY A 437 1.05 3.52 19.63
CA GLY A 437 -0.14 3.85 18.84
C GLY A 437 0.09 5.04 17.89
N PRO A 438 -0.97 5.63 17.31
CA PRO A 438 -2.41 5.32 17.42
C PRO A 438 -2.83 3.92 16.94
N THR A 439 -4.13 3.58 17.16
CA THR A 439 -4.68 2.28 16.75
C THR A 439 -5.04 2.24 15.26
N THR A 440 -5.55 3.34 14.69
CA THR A 440 -6.07 3.40 13.32
C THR A 440 -5.14 4.12 12.37
N ASP A 441 -5.18 3.74 11.08
CA ASP A 441 -4.39 4.37 10.01
C ASP A 441 -4.71 5.86 9.87
N ALA A 442 -6.01 6.22 9.95
CA ALA A 442 -6.46 7.60 9.84
C ALA A 442 -5.90 8.50 10.96
N CYS A 443 -5.97 8.03 12.21
CA CYS A 443 -5.41 8.75 13.36
C CYS A 443 -3.89 8.84 13.29
N ALA A 444 -3.20 7.74 12.91
CA ALA A 444 -1.75 7.74 12.77
C ALA A 444 -1.29 8.75 11.70
N LYS A 445 -1.92 8.75 10.53
CA LYS A 445 -1.64 9.70 9.44
C LYS A 445 -1.84 11.15 9.90
N ALA A 446 -2.91 11.42 10.66
CA ALA A 446 -3.25 12.76 11.14
C ALA A 446 -2.25 13.35 12.16
N VAL A 447 -1.46 12.52 12.84
CA VAL A 447 -0.52 12.95 13.90
C VAL A 447 0.96 12.86 13.53
N LEU A 448 1.30 12.23 12.39
CA LEU A 448 2.69 12.02 11.93
C LEU A 448 3.53 13.29 12.00
N GLU A 449 3.01 14.40 11.45
CA GLU A 449 3.74 15.65 11.36
C GLU A 449 3.92 16.33 12.73
N GLN A 450 2.91 16.22 13.61
CA GLN A 450 2.97 16.77 14.96
C GLN A 450 4.07 16.07 15.77
N TYR A 451 4.09 14.73 15.75
CA TYR A 451 5.10 13.97 16.48
C TYR A 451 6.51 14.12 15.87
N ARG A 452 6.60 14.27 14.54
CA ARG A 452 7.87 14.57 13.86
C ARG A 452 8.46 15.89 14.37
N LYS A 453 7.67 16.97 14.41
CA LYS A 453 8.12 18.30 14.88
C LYS A 453 8.54 18.27 16.33
N ALA A 454 7.86 17.48 17.17
CA ALA A 454 8.15 17.35 18.60
C ALA A 454 9.30 16.38 18.89
N LEU A 455 9.89 15.74 17.87
CA LEU A 455 10.86 14.64 17.99
C LEU A 455 10.34 13.53 18.94
N LEU A 456 9.02 13.30 18.98
CA LEU A 456 8.37 12.34 19.85
C LEU A 456 8.19 11.02 19.11
N PRO A 457 8.93 9.96 19.48
CA PRO A 457 8.81 8.65 18.84
C PRO A 457 7.40 8.09 18.96
N MET A 458 6.85 7.58 17.86
CA MET A 458 5.55 6.94 17.74
C MET A 458 5.74 5.51 17.24
N VAL A 459 5.43 4.52 18.08
CA VAL A 459 5.56 3.09 17.75
C VAL A 459 4.16 2.52 17.55
N CYS A 460 3.79 2.26 16.30
CA CYS A 460 2.48 1.77 15.91
C CYS A 460 2.44 0.24 15.88
N VAL A 461 1.35 -0.32 16.43
CA VAL A 461 1.15 -1.76 16.59
C VAL A 461 0.19 -2.32 15.53
N SER A 462 -0.97 -1.68 15.33
CA SER A 462 -2.02 -2.14 14.40
C SER A 462 -2.06 -1.37 13.08
N VAL A 463 -1.36 -0.25 13.00
CA VAL A 463 -1.32 0.62 11.82
C VAL A 463 -0.58 -0.03 10.66
N GLY A 464 -1.20 0.00 9.49
CA GLY A 464 -0.68 -0.60 8.25
C GLY A 464 -0.43 0.39 7.13
N LEU A 465 -0.08 1.64 7.45
CA LEU A 465 0.18 2.69 6.46
C LEU A 465 1.25 2.29 5.46
N ASP A 466 0.90 2.44 4.18
CA ASP A 466 1.82 2.35 3.06
C ASP A 466 2.48 3.70 2.78
N GLY A 467 3.70 3.66 2.23
CA GLY A 467 4.37 4.85 1.69
C GLY A 467 4.84 5.88 2.73
N VAL A 468 4.86 5.55 4.03
CA VAL A 468 5.44 6.46 5.04
C VAL A 468 6.95 6.51 4.87
N SER A 469 7.46 7.68 4.46
CA SER A 469 8.89 7.90 4.27
C SER A 469 9.64 7.78 5.61
N ALA A 470 10.48 6.76 5.74
CA ALA A 470 11.31 6.54 6.92
C ALA A 470 12.35 7.67 7.11
N ALA A 471 12.80 8.29 6.03
CA ALA A 471 13.74 9.43 6.08
C ALA A 471 13.06 10.69 6.61
N LYS A 472 11.82 10.98 6.18
CA LYS A 472 11.04 12.16 6.63
C LYS A 472 10.49 11.97 8.04
N TYR A 473 9.91 10.81 8.32
CA TYR A 473 9.23 10.52 9.59
C TYR A 473 10.06 9.60 10.48
N ARG A 474 11.27 10.03 10.83
CA ARG A 474 12.19 9.24 11.69
C ARG A 474 11.60 8.90 13.06
N THR A 475 10.59 9.64 13.51
CA THR A 475 9.83 9.38 14.74
C THR A 475 8.80 8.28 14.59
N TYR A 476 8.43 7.88 13.36
CA TYR A 476 7.48 6.81 13.11
C TYR A 476 8.18 5.45 13.04
N ALA A 477 7.63 4.50 13.77
CA ALA A 477 8.05 3.10 13.74
C ALA A 477 6.82 2.19 13.74
N ALA A 478 6.74 1.25 12.80
CA ALA A 478 5.69 0.24 12.76
C ALA A 478 6.23 -1.11 13.24
N THR A 479 5.47 -1.83 14.05
CA THR A 479 5.85 -3.18 14.51
C THR A 479 5.38 -4.28 13.56
N ARG A 480 4.73 -3.94 12.46
CA ARG A 480 4.21 -4.86 11.46
C ARG A 480 4.42 -4.36 10.04
N PRO A 481 4.36 -5.24 9.02
CA PRO A 481 4.36 -4.83 7.62
C PRO A 481 3.13 -3.96 7.29
N PRO A 482 3.22 -3.11 6.27
CA PRO A 482 2.06 -2.41 5.74
C PRO A 482 1.04 -3.39 5.15
N ASP A 483 -0.23 -2.97 5.11
CA ASP A 483 -1.35 -3.81 4.68
C ASP A 483 -1.17 -4.41 3.28
N ARG A 484 -0.54 -3.68 2.37
CA ARG A 484 -0.23 -4.17 1.02
C ARG A 484 0.64 -5.42 1.00
N SER A 485 1.48 -5.62 2.02
CA SER A 485 2.32 -6.82 2.15
C SER A 485 1.49 -8.11 2.32
N LEU A 486 0.19 -8.01 2.66
CA LEU A 486 -0.73 -9.15 2.74
C LEU A 486 -0.93 -9.85 1.39
N THR A 487 -0.53 -9.24 0.27
CA THR A 487 -0.45 -9.89 -1.04
C THR A 487 0.38 -11.17 -0.98
N ALA A 488 1.53 -11.17 -0.29
CA ALA A 488 2.45 -12.31 -0.25
C ALA A 488 1.82 -13.59 0.37
N PRO A 489 1.24 -13.56 1.59
CA PRO A 489 0.60 -14.75 2.16
C PRO A 489 -0.64 -15.21 1.38
N LEU A 490 -1.41 -14.29 0.79
CA LEU A 490 -2.58 -14.63 -0.02
C LEU A 490 -2.18 -15.36 -1.29
N VAL A 491 -1.21 -14.83 -2.02
CA VAL A 491 -0.67 -15.46 -3.24
C VAL A 491 -0.01 -16.80 -2.92
N ALA A 492 0.81 -16.87 -1.86
CA ALA A 492 1.44 -18.12 -1.45
C ALA A 492 0.39 -19.21 -1.17
N HIS A 493 -0.68 -18.88 -0.44
CA HIS A 493 -1.76 -19.81 -0.14
C HIS A 493 -2.53 -20.25 -1.41
N LEU A 494 -2.89 -19.29 -2.27
CA LEU A 494 -3.56 -19.57 -3.54
C LEU A 494 -2.73 -20.48 -4.46
N VAL A 495 -1.41 -20.25 -4.53
CA VAL A 495 -0.51 -20.94 -5.44
C VAL A 495 -0.08 -22.32 -4.91
N ARG A 496 0.33 -22.39 -3.63
CA ARG A 496 0.97 -23.58 -3.06
C ARG A 496 -0.04 -24.55 -2.44
N THR A 497 -1.04 -24.00 -1.71
CA THR A 497 -2.03 -24.82 -0.97
C THR A 497 -3.27 -25.09 -1.80
N VAL A 498 -3.93 -24.04 -2.31
CA VAL A 498 -5.15 -24.16 -3.14
C VAL A 498 -4.82 -24.67 -4.53
N ARG A 499 -3.65 -24.29 -5.06
CA ARG A 499 -3.23 -24.58 -6.44
C ARG A 499 -4.24 -24.08 -7.47
N THR A 500 -4.77 -22.88 -7.20
CA THR A 500 -5.82 -22.27 -8.01
C THR A 500 -5.42 -22.13 -9.47
N ARG A 501 -6.37 -22.30 -10.38
CA ARG A 501 -6.25 -21.96 -11.81
C ARG A 501 -7.09 -20.74 -12.16
N ARG A 502 -8.22 -20.55 -11.48
CA ARG A 502 -9.21 -19.50 -11.75
C ARG A 502 -9.61 -18.83 -10.44
N THR A 503 -9.20 -17.59 -10.26
CA THR A 503 -9.46 -16.82 -9.02
C THR A 503 -10.31 -15.60 -9.32
N VAL A 504 -11.42 -15.43 -8.61
CA VAL A 504 -12.19 -14.18 -8.59
C VAL A 504 -11.63 -13.28 -7.48
N LEU A 505 -11.30 -12.05 -7.83
CA LEU A 505 -10.82 -11.03 -6.92
C LEU A 505 -11.91 -9.99 -6.76
N ILE A 506 -12.41 -9.82 -5.55
CA ILE A 506 -13.49 -8.88 -5.25
C ILE A 506 -12.91 -7.72 -4.45
N ASP A 507 -12.89 -6.57 -5.09
CA ASP A 507 -12.50 -5.28 -4.53
C ASP A 507 -13.71 -4.64 -3.85
N ASP A 508 -13.57 -4.27 -2.57
CA ASP A 508 -14.58 -3.57 -1.80
C ASP A 508 -14.27 -2.07 -1.75
N ALA A 509 -14.97 -1.27 -2.54
CA ALA A 509 -14.74 0.18 -2.62
C ALA A 509 -14.93 0.90 -1.26
N ALA A 510 -15.70 0.32 -0.34
CA ALA A 510 -15.84 0.85 1.02
C ALA A 510 -14.52 0.80 1.83
N GLN A 511 -13.55 -0.03 1.42
CA GLN A 511 -12.22 -0.10 2.03
C GLN A 511 -11.20 0.86 1.40
N GLY A 512 -11.62 1.68 0.46
CA GLY A 512 -10.78 2.65 -0.24
C GLY A 512 -9.71 1.99 -1.12
N ASP A 513 -8.56 2.68 -1.27
CA ASP A 513 -7.48 2.23 -2.17
C ASP A 513 -6.85 0.90 -1.76
N PHE A 514 -6.83 0.58 -0.46
CA PHE A 514 -6.27 -0.68 0.05
C PHE A 514 -6.83 -1.91 -0.68
N SER A 515 -8.16 -2.01 -0.79
CA SER A 515 -8.84 -3.17 -1.36
C SER A 515 -8.46 -3.39 -2.82
N TRP A 516 -8.54 -2.31 -3.58
CA TRP A 516 -8.20 -2.32 -5.00
C TRP A 516 -6.72 -2.64 -5.24
N GLU A 517 -5.79 -2.01 -4.49
CA GLU A 517 -4.36 -2.26 -4.62
C GLU A 517 -4.00 -3.70 -4.30
N LEU A 518 -4.58 -4.25 -3.22
CA LEU A 518 -4.38 -5.64 -2.86
C LEU A 518 -4.86 -6.58 -3.97
N CYS A 519 -6.06 -6.35 -4.50
CA CYS A 519 -6.61 -7.15 -5.60
C CYS A 519 -5.76 -7.03 -6.87
N ALA A 520 -5.28 -5.82 -7.21
CA ALA A 520 -4.42 -5.60 -8.37
C ALA A 520 -3.07 -6.32 -8.23
N ASP A 521 -2.43 -6.24 -7.05
CA ASP A 521 -1.16 -6.91 -6.78
C ASP A 521 -1.30 -8.44 -6.79
N VAL A 522 -2.39 -8.98 -6.19
CA VAL A 522 -2.68 -10.42 -6.23
C VAL A 522 -2.96 -10.86 -7.66
N ALA A 523 -3.74 -10.09 -8.44
CA ALA A 523 -4.00 -10.39 -9.85
C ALA A 523 -2.70 -10.43 -10.65
N GLN A 524 -1.82 -9.45 -10.47
CA GLN A 524 -0.54 -9.40 -11.15
C GLN A 524 0.33 -10.62 -10.80
N ALA A 525 0.40 -10.98 -9.51
CA ALA A 525 1.20 -12.11 -9.05
C ALA A 525 0.66 -13.46 -9.57
N LEU A 526 -0.66 -13.65 -9.59
CA LEU A 526 -1.28 -14.88 -10.09
C LEU A 526 -1.14 -15.01 -11.61
N ARG A 527 -1.34 -13.93 -12.37
CA ARG A 527 -1.13 -13.90 -13.82
C ARG A 527 0.31 -14.22 -14.21
N SER A 528 1.28 -13.70 -13.46
CA SER A 528 2.69 -14.04 -13.63
C SER A 528 2.98 -15.55 -13.52
N GLY A 529 2.14 -16.31 -12.82
CA GLY A 529 2.19 -17.76 -12.68
C GLY A 529 1.23 -18.51 -13.62
N GLN A 530 0.79 -17.92 -14.72
CA GLN A 530 -0.13 -18.51 -15.73
C GLN A 530 -1.51 -18.90 -15.15
N ARG A 531 -1.98 -18.18 -14.13
CA ARG A 531 -3.30 -18.38 -13.53
C ARG A 531 -4.27 -17.31 -14.02
N THR A 532 -5.49 -17.69 -14.29
CA THR A 532 -6.52 -16.76 -14.77
C THR A 532 -7.19 -16.05 -13.58
N THR A 533 -7.32 -14.75 -13.67
CA THR A 533 -8.02 -13.94 -12.69
C THR A 533 -9.12 -13.10 -13.34
N THR A 534 -10.22 -12.89 -12.64
CA THR A 534 -11.21 -11.87 -12.99
C THR A 534 -11.47 -10.98 -11.79
N GLY A 535 -11.60 -9.68 -12.03
CA GLY A 535 -11.88 -8.70 -11.00
C GLY A 535 -13.36 -8.33 -10.97
N ARG A 536 -13.88 -8.03 -9.79
CA ARG A 536 -15.18 -7.38 -9.54
C ARG A 536 -15.00 -6.30 -8.50
N THR A 537 -15.68 -5.19 -8.68
CA THR A 537 -15.73 -4.12 -7.67
C THR A 537 -17.12 -4.10 -7.07
N LEU A 538 -17.20 -4.19 -5.76
CA LEU A 538 -18.40 -3.95 -4.97
C LEU A 538 -18.38 -2.46 -4.58
N ALA A 539 -19.34 -1.68 -5.09
CA ALA A 539 -19.39 -0.25 -4.77
C ALA A 539 -19.65 -0.02 -3.27
N ALA A 540 -19.29 1.16 -2.78
CA ALA A 540 -19.42 1.45 -1.35
C ALA A 540 -20.88 1.47 -0.89
N GLU A 541 -21.80 1.87 -1.78
CA GLU A 541 -23.24 1.88 -1.59
C GLU A 541 -23.92 0.51 -1.78
N ASP A 542 -23.27 -0.44 -2.47
CA ASP A 542 -23.80 -1.79 -2.74
C ASP A 542 -23.71 -2.65 -1.48
N ASP A 543 -24.76 -2.66 -0.67
CA ASP A 543 -24.77 -3.38 0.62
C ASP A 543 -26.04 -4.26 0.82
N THR A 544 -26.80 -4.50 -0.24
CA THR A 544 -28.01 -5.32 -0.22
C THR A 544 -27.70 -6.81 -0.39
N ALA A 545 -28.63 -7.67 0.01
CA ALA A 545 -28.51 -9.11 -0.20
C ALA A 545 -28.42 -9.48 -1.71
N ASP A 546 -29.01 -8.68 -2.58
CA ASP A 546 -29.02 -8.89 -4.02
C ASP A 546 -27.64 -8.61 -4.63
N ASP A 547 -26.92 -7.59 -4.14
CA ASP A 547 -25.57 -7.27 -4.57
C ASP A 547 -24.62 -8.44 -4.29
N PHE A 548 -24.68 -8.99 -3.09
CA PHE A 548 -23.84 -10.13 -2.70
C PHE A 548 -24.23 -11.42 -3.42
N ARG A 549 -25.52 -11.61 -3.75
CA ARG A 549 -25.98 -12.74 -4.58
C ARG A 549 -25.42 -12.64 -5.98
N ALA A 550 -25.46 -11.48 -6.63
CA ALA A 550 -24.89 -11.26 -7.95
C ALA A 550 -23.37 -11.51 -8.00
N LEU A 551 -22.65 -11.16 -6.92
CA LEU A 551 -21.25 -11.50 -6.78
C LEU A 551 -21.05 -13.03 -6.68
N ALA A 552 -21.85 -13.71 -5.86
CA ALA A 552 -21.75 -15.16 -5.70
C ALA A 552 -22.08 -15.90 -7.01
N GLU A 553 -23.08 -15.46 -7.76
CA GLU A 553 -23.40 -15.95 -9.11
C GLU A 553 -22.21 -15.76 -10.07
N THR A 554 -21.58 -14.57 -10.07
CA THR A 554 -20.37 -14.34 -10.87
C THR A 554 -19.26 -15.35 -10.55
N VAL A 555 -19.05 -15.65 -9.26
CA VAL A 555 -18.02 -16.62 -8.81
C VAL A 555 -18.35 -18.03 -9.30
N THR A 556 -19.62 -18.45 -9.21
CA THR A 556 -20.06 -19.79 -9.62
C THR A 556 -20.10 -19.96 -11.13
N ASP A 557 -20.62 -18.98 -11.87
CA ASP A 557 -20.73 -19.01 -13.34
C ASP A 557 -19.36 -19.06 -14.00
N TRP A 558 -18.41 -18.32 -13.42
CA TRP A 558 -17.02 -18.34 -13.89
C TRP A 558 -16.30 -19.62 -13.47
N LYS A 559 -16.94 -20.51 -12.68
CA LYS A 559 -16.38 -21.76 -12.15
C LYS A 559 -15.03 -21.50 -11.46
N ALA A 560 -14.99 -20.48 -10.61
CA ALA A 560 -13.79 -20.14 -9.86
C ALA A 560 -13.45 -21.25 -8.86
N ASP A 561 -12.19 -21.60 -8.75
CA ASP A 561 -11.69 -22.51 -7.71
C ASP A 561 -11.23 -21.76 -6.46
N ALA A 562 -11.10 -20.45 -6.55
CA ALA A 562 -10.85 -19.57 -5.41
C ALA A 562 -11.53 -18.20 -5.56
N VAL A 563 -11.89 -17.59 -4.45
CA VAL A 563 -12.34 -16.20 -4.33
C VAL A 563 -11.54 -15.49 -3.25
N LEU A 564 -11.06 -14.28 -3.55
CA LEU A 564 -10.49 -13.35 -2.59
C LEU A 564 -11.40 -12.14 -2.46
N PHE A 565 -11.82 -11.83 -1.24
CA PHE A 565 -12.55 -10.61 -0.92
C PHE A 565 -11.71 -9.70 -0.05
N ALA A 566 -11.40 -8.51 -0.55
CA ALA A 566 -10.61 -7.52 0.16
C ALA A 566 -11.47 -6.53 0.96
N GLY A 567 -12.56 -7.02 1.54
CA GLY A 567 -13.56 -6.26 2.29
C GLY A 567 -13.37 -6.27 3.80
N GLY A 568 -14.21 -5.48 4.47
CA GLY A 568 -14.35 -5.46 5.92
C GLY A 568 -15.23 -6.61 6.43
N PHE A 569 -15.29 -6.75 7.76
CA PHE A 569 -16.00 -7.85 8.44
C PHE A 569 -17.46 -7.97 8.00
N GLU A 570 -18.25 -6.89 8.08
CA GLU A 570 -19.70 -6.89 7.87
C GLU A 570 -20.09 -7.29 6.44
N ARG A 571 -19.28 -6.88 5.46
CA ARG A 571 -19.50 -7.21 4.05
C ARG A 571 -18.98 -8.60 3.71
N THR A 572 -17.91 -9.06 4.38
CA THR A 572 -17.37 -10.42 4.22
C THR A 572 -18.38 -11.46 4.67
N GLU A 573 -19.11 -11.23 5.78
CA GLU A 573 -20.12 -12.17 6.25
C GLU A 573 -21.31 -12.29 5.29
N LYS A 574 -21.75 -11.18 4.68
CA LYS A 574 -22.82 -11.17 3.67
C LYS A 574 -22.39 -11.97 2.44
N LEU A 575 -21.16 -11.75 1.95
CA LEU A 575 -20.62 -12.53 0.84
C LEU A 575 -20.47 -14.02 1.21
N ALA A 576 -20.06 -14.34 2.43
CA ALA A 576 -19.94 -15.73 2.87
C ALA A 576 -21.29 -16.46 2.81
N ARG A 577 -22.36 -15.83 3.28
CA ARG A 577 -23.73 -16.38 3.19
C ARG A 577 -24.18 -16.54 1.74
N ALA A 578 -23.93 -15.55 0.89
CA ALA A 578 -24.31 -15.60 -0.52
C ALA A 578 -23.58 -16.72 -1.27
N LEU A 579 -22.27 -16.88 -1.07
CA LEU A 579 -21.48 -17.95 -1.67
C LEU A 579 -21.95 -19.33 -1.21
N ARG A 580 -22.30 -19.49 0.07
CA ARG A 580 -22.87 -20.75 0.59
C ARG A 580 -24.23 -21.04 -0.04
N ALA A 581 -25.12 -20.04 -0.13
CA ALA A 581 -26.43 -20.17 -0.76
C ALA A 581 -26.32 -20.54 -2.24
N ALA A 582 -25.31 -20.04 -2.94
CA ALA A 582 -24.99 -20.40 -4.33
C ALA A 582 -24.29 -21.77 -4.47
N GLY A 583 -24.06 -22.51 -3.37
CA GLY A 583 -23.39 -23.82 -3.39
C GLY A 583 -21.89 -23.77 -3.69
N TYR A 584 -21.23 -22.61 -3.55
CA TYR A 584 -19.81 -22.48 -3.81
C TYR A 584 -18.97 -23.24 -2.79
N SER A 585 -18.14 -24.17 -3.28
CA SER A 585 -17.27 -25.02 -2.46
C SER A 585 -15.77 -24.72 -2.61
N GLY A 586 -15.39 -23.76 -3.47
CA GLY A 586 -14.00 -23.36 -3.69
C GLY A 586 -13.37 -22.63 -2.50
N ALA A 587 -12.09 -22.33 -2.60
CA ALA A 587 -11.35 -21.62 -1.55
C ALA A 587 -11.86 -20.18 -1.38
N ARG A 588 -11.94 -19.72 -0.13
CA ARG A 588 -12.41 -18.37 0.25
C ARG A 588 -11.36 -17.70 1.09
N LEU A 589 -10.90 -16.54 0.63
CA LEU A 589 -9.83 -15.80 1.27
C LEU A 589 -10.27 -14.36 1.58
N ALA A 590 -9.76 -13.83 2.69
CA ALA A 590 -9.90 -12.44 3.07
C ALA A 590 -8.64 -11.94 3.81
N THR A 591 -8.67 -10.70 4.26
CA THR A 591 -7.58 -10.10 5.04
C THR A 591 -7.97 -9.95 6.51
N GLN A 592 -7.02 -9.54 7.33
CA GLN A 592 -7.24 -9.21 8.75
C GLN A 592 -8.36 -8.18 8.98
N ARG A 593 -8.73 -7.38 7.99
CA ARG A 593 -9.83 -6.40 8.10
C ARG A 593 -11.20 -7.07 8.23
N ALA A 594 -11.31 -8.32 7.76
CA ALA A 594 -12.52 -9.13 7.90
C ALA A 594 -12.47 -10.06 9.12
N LEU A 595 -11.36 -10.11 9.86
CA LEU A 595 -11.16 -11.05 10.95
C LEU A 595 -11.75 -10.48 12.24
N ASP A 596 -12.98 -10.92 12.57
CA ASP A 596 -13.74 -10.56 13.77
C ASP A 596 -14.41 -11.81 14.35
N THR A 597 -14.42 -11.97 15.67
CA THR A 597 -15.03 -13.14 16.33
C THR A 597 -16.53 -13.24 16.11
N ARG A 598 -17.21 -12.12 15.84
CA ARG A 598 -18.63 -12.06 15.47
C ARG A 598 -18.91 -12.76 14.13
N PHE A 599 -17.89 -13.00 13.30
CA PHE A 599 -18.03 -13.67 12.01
C PHE A 599 -18.74 -15.03 12.13
N PHE A 600 -18.44 -15.77 13.20
CA PHE A 600 -19.08 -17.07 13.45
C PHE A 600 -20.54 -16.94 13.86
N THR A 601 -20.89 -15.91 14.62
CA THR A 601 -22.27 -15.69 15.08
C THR A 601 -23.16 -15.22 13.91
N VAL A 602 -22.63 -14.37 13.02
CA VAL A 602 -23.42 -13.75 11.96
C VAL A 602 -23.42 -14.61 10.68
N ALA A 603 -22.27 -15.13 10.26
CA ALA A 603 -22.18 -15.98 9.06
C ALA A 603 -22.58 -17.44 9.33
N GLY A 604 -22.59 -17.88 10.59
CA GLY A 604 -22.91 -19.28 10.95
C GLY A 604 -21.98 -20.26 10.23
N ASP A 605 -22.58 -21.33 9.68
CA ASP A 605 -21.82 -22.33 8.92
C ASP A 605 -21.14 -21.77 7.65
N ALA A 606 -21.55 -20.61 7.13
CA ALA A 606 -20.91 -19.98 5.97
C ALA A 606 -19.49 -19.43 6.30
N ALA A 607 -19.17 -19.30 7.58
CA ALA A 607 -17.84 -18.93 8.04
C ALA A 607 -16.80 -20.04 7.83
N GLU A 608 -17.24 -21.32 7.81
CA GLU A 608 -16.33 -22.46 7.77
C GLU A 608 -15.42 -22.45 6.55
N GLY A 609 -14.12 -22.65 6.74
CA GLY A 609 -13.12 -22.79 5.69
C GLY A 609 -12.58 -21.47 5.11
N TRP A 610 -13.04 -20.32 5.54
CA TRP A 610 -12.41 -19.03 5.16
C TRP A 610 -10.99 -18.94 5.69
N VAL A 611 -10.07 -18.42 4.87
CA VAL A 611 -8.66 -18.19 5.23
C VAL A 611 -8.37 -16.70 5.23
N PHE A 612 -7.71 -16.24 6.30
CA PHE A 612 -7.41 -14.82 6.52
C PHE A 612 -5.91 -14.60 6.60
N ALA A 613 -5.40 -13.66 5.79
CA ALA A 613 -4.03 -13.21 5.91
C ALA A 613 -3.92 -12.08 6.94
N THR A 614 -2.95 -12.18 7.85
CA THR A 614 -2.76 -11.26 8.96
C THR A 614 -1.30 -10.86 9.16
N THR A 615 -1.09 -9.76 9.89
CA THR A 615 0.24 -9.28 10.32
C THR A 615 0.46 -9.44 11.82
N PHE A 616 -0.45 -10.09 12.51
CA PHE A 616 -0.37 -10.47 13.92
C PHE A 616 -0.51 -11.98 14.06
N LEU A 617 0.00 -12.51 15.16
CA LEU A 617 -0.03 -13.93 15.47
C LEU A 617 -1.03 -14.28 16.60
N ASP A 618 -1.27 -15.56 16.81
CA ASP A 618 -1.94 -16.06 18.02
C ASP A 618 -0.87 -16.36 19.09
N PRO A 619 -0.72 -15.54 20.14
CA PRO A 619 0.32 -15.73 21.13
C PRO A 619 0.16 -17.05 21.92
N THR A 620 -1.07 -17.60 21.96
CA THR A 620 -1.32 -18.90 22.65
C THR A 620 -0.71 -20.11 21.91
N ARG A 621 -0.19 -19.91 20.70
CA ARG A 621 0.37 -20.93 19.81
C ARG A 621 1.87 -20.76 19.58
N VAL A 622 2.51 -19.85 20.31
CA VAL A 622 3.92 -19.54 20.15
C VAL A 622 4.64 -19.74 21.46
N THR A 623 5.61 -20.66 21.51
CA THR A 623 6.37 -20.99 22.72
C THR A 623 7.04 -19.77 23.35
N ALA A 624 7.58 -18.86 22.57
CA ALA A 624 8.19 -17.63 23.07
C ALA A 624 7.23 -16.73 23.86
N ALA A 625 5.90 -16.91 23.69
CA ALA A 625 4.87 -16.11 24.35
C ALA A 625 4.20 -16.82 25.55
N GLU A 626 4.60 -18.03 25.93
CA GLU A 626 3.95 -18.82 27.00
C GLU A 626 3.87 -18.07 28.33
N SER A 627 4.97 -17.45 28.78
CA SER A 627 4.99 -16.65 30.01
C SER A 627 4.04 -15.44 29.90
N PHE A 628 4.11 -14.72 28.80
CA PHE A 628 3.19 -13.59 28.53
C PHE A 628 1.72 -14.03 28.59
N VAL A 629 1.38 -15.16 27.99
CA VAL A 629 0.00 -15.69 27.99
C VAL A 629 -0.45 -16.05 29.41
N ALA A 630 0.43 -16.65 30.22
CA ALA A 630 0.13 -16.97 31.61
C ALA A 630 -0.10 -15.68 32.43
N ASP A 631 0.81 -14.72 32.33
CA ASP A 631 0.74 -13.46 33.07
C ASP A 631 -0.48 -12.62 32.62
N TYR A 632 -0.79 -12.62 31.31
CA TYR A 632 -1.96 -11.95 30.79
C TYR A 632 -3.26 -12.55 31.36
N ARG A 633 -3.38 -13.89 31.39
CA ARG A 633 -4.54 -14.57 31.97
C ARG A 633 -4.67 -14.30 33.47
N ASN A 634 -3.57 -14.34 34.20
CA ASN A 634 -3.55 -14.04 35.61
C ASN A 634 -3.98 -12.60 35.91
N ARG A 635 -3.60 -11.66 35.06
CA ARG A 635 -3.87 -10.23 35.26
C ARG A 635 -5.27 -9.81 34.79
N PHE A 636 -5.76 -10.35 33.67
CA PHE A 636 -6.96 -9.87 32.98
C PHE A 636 -8.09 -10.92 32.91
N GLY A 637 -7.86 -12.15 33.35
CA GLY A 637 -8.87 -13.22 33.44
C GLY A 637 -9.23 -13.90 32.11
N ASN A 638 -8.63 -13.52 30.99
CA ASN A 638 -8.92 -14.07 29.66
C ASN A 638 -7.63 -14.28 28.85
N ALA A 639 -7.74 -15.02 27.74
CA ALA A 639 -6.62 -15.17 26.82
C ALA A 639 -6.29 -13.83 26.14
N PRO A 640 -4.99 -13.58 25.81
CA PRO A 640 -4.58 -12.34 25.16
C PRO A 640 -5.23 -12.21 23.77
N PRO A 641 -5.98 -11.12 23.49
CA PRO A 641 -6.51 -10.83 22.16
C PRO A 641 -5.38 -10.43 21.18
N TRP A 642 -5.72 -10.37 19.89
CA TRP A 642 -4.82 -9.87 18.85
C TRP A 642 -4.29 -8.47 19.18
N TYR A 643 -3.05 -8.19 18.80
CA TYR A 643 -2.31 -6.96 19.07
C TYR A 643 -1.86 -6.77 20.53
N SER A 644 -2.27 -7.60 21.50
CA SER A 644 -1.82 -7.45 22.87
C SER A 644 -0.35 -7.82 23.04
N ALA A 645 0.10 -8.92 22.43
CA ALA A 645 1.49 -9.37 22.46
C ALA A 645 2.41 -8.43 21.68
N GLU A 646 1.95 -7.91 20.54
CA GLU A 646 2.68 -6.93 19.74
C GLU A 646 2.84 -5.58 20.47
N ALA A 647 1.83 -5.16 21.24
CA ALA A 647 1.91 -3.95 22.07
C ALA A 647 2.86 -4.12 23.27
N TYR A 648 2.89 -5.31 23.84
CA TYR A 648 3.88 -5.69 24.85
C TYR A 648 5.30 -5.59 24.29
N ASP A 649 5.58 -6.18 23.12
CA ASP A 649 6.88 -6.10 22.45
C ASP A 649 7.26 -4.65 22.10
N ALA A 650 6.32 -3.87 21.57
CA ALA A 650 6.54 -2.46 21.24
C ALA A 650 6.97 -1.64 22.47
N THR A 651 6.35 -1.91 23.62
CA THR A 651 6.68 -1.22 24.86
C THR A 651 8.05 -1.62 25.39
N LEU A 652 8.38 -2.90 25.39
CA LEU A 652 9.69 -3.39 25.82
C LEU A 652 10.81 -2.97 24.84
N PHE A 653 10.50 -2.84 23.56
CA PHE A 653 11.43 -2.27 22.57
C PHE A 653 11.79 -0.81 22.92
N VAL A 654 10.80 0.02 23.26
CA VAL A 654 11.02 1.40 23.72
C VAL A 654 11.81 1.41 25.04
N ALA A 655 11.42 0.59 26.00
CA ALA A 655 12.10 0.48 27.30
C ALA A 655 13.57 0.09 27.15
N ARG A 656 13.88 -0.85 26.23
CA ARG A 656 15.27 -1.24 25.92
C ARG A 656 16.09 -0.10 25.34
N ALA A 657 15.52 0.68 24.43
CA ALA A 657 16.17 1.85 23.88
C ALA A 657 16.45 2.91 24.96
N LEU A 658 15.49 3.15 25.85
CA LEU A 658 15.65 4.05 27.00
C LEU A 658 16.75 3.56 27.97
N THR A 659 16.79 2.26 28.28
CA THR A 659 17.83 1.67 29.13
C THR A 659 19.23 1.91 28.57
N THR A 660 19.41 1.80 27.24
CA THR A 660 20.71 2.03 26.58
C THR A 660 21.15 3.51 26.64
N LEU A 661 20.19 4.45 26.65
CA LEU A 661 20.46 5.89 26.76
C LEU A 661 20.73 6.35 28.20
N GLY A 662 20.33 5.55 29.19
CA GLY A 662 20.49 5.85 30.61
C GLY A 662 19.33 6.60 31.23
N ALA A 663 19.32 6.61 32.58
CA ALA A 663 18.23 7.16 33.36
C ALA A 663 18.09 8.70 33.31
N SER A 664 19.15 9.40 32.94
CA SER A 664 19.22 10.88 32.89
C SER A 664 18.72 11.50 31.59
N LEU A 665 18.13 10.70 30.70
CA LEU A 665 17.61 11.20 29.42
C LEU A 665 16.52 12.24 29.65
N THR A 666 16.77 13.50 29.23
CA THR A 666 15.82 14.61 29.31
C THR A 666 15.25 14.99 27.96
N GLU A 667 15.96 14.69 26.86
CA GLU A 667 15.60 15.04 25.49
C GLU A 667 15.06 13.84 24.72
N ARG A 668 14.15 14.10 23.76
CA ARG A 668 13.53 13.06 22.90
C ARG A 668 14.39 12.68 21.68
N GLY A 669 15.15 13.63 21.15
CA GLY A 669 15.95 13.45 19.93
C GLY A 669 16.87 12.22 19.94
N PRO A 670 17.66 12.01 21.00
CA PRO A 670 18.51 10.81 21.12
C PRO A 670 17.71 9.49 21.06
N LEU A 671 16.47 9.46 21.61
CA LEU A 671 15.64 8.26 21.58
C LEU A 671 15.19 7.89 20.16
N VAL A 672 14.93 8.90 19.30
CA VAL A 672 14.58 8.66 17.88
C VAL A 672 15.71 7.93 17.16
N GLY A 673 16.96 8.36 17.38
CA GLY A 673 18.14 7.66 16.83
C GLY A 673 18.32 6.28 17.43
N ARG A 674 18.23 6.15 18.76
CA ARG A 674 18.47 4.90 19.48
C ARG A 674 17.46 3.80 19.12
N LEU A 675 16.18 4.14 18.93
CA LEU A 675 15.18 3.18 18.50
C LEU A 675 15.55 2.53 17.14
N ARG A 676 16.16 3.28 16.24
CA ARG A 676 16.59 2.75 14.93
C ARG A 676 17.79 1.82 15.02
N GLU A 677 18.61 1.96 16.05
CA GLU A 677 19.79 1.11 16.31
C GLU A 677 19.44 -0.10 17.21
N THR A 678 18.27 -0.06 17.87
CA THR A 678 17.87 -1.09 18.83
C THR A 678 17.47 -2.36 18.10
N ASP A 679 18.07 -3.48 18.51
CA ASP A 679 17.71 -4.83 18.11
C ASP A 679 16.99 -5.51 19.29
N HIS A 680 15.68 -5.69 19.15
CA HIS A 680 14.84 -6.28 20.18
C HIS A 680 14.25 -7.62 19.70
N ARG A 681 14.57 -8.70 20.43
CA ARG A 681 13.91 -9.99 20.25
C ARG A 681 12.66 -10.01 21.12
N GLY A 682 11.51 -9.72 20.50
CA GLY A 682 10.22 -9.81 21.14
C GLY A 682 9.71 -11.25 21.23
N ILE A 683 8.57 -11.41 21.90
CA ILE A 683 7.84 -12.69 21.97
C ILE A 683 7.05 -12.96 20.69
N THR A 684 6.74 -11.92 19.90
CA THR A 684 6.03 -12.06 18.63
C THR A 684 7.00 -12.12 17.45
N LYS A 685 8.02 -11.27 17.46
CA LYS A 685 9.01 -11.13 16.37
C LYS A 685 10.23 -10.33 16.82
N ARG A 686 11.26 -10.35 15.96
CA ARG A 686 12.42 -9.47 16.15
C ARG A 686 12.10 -8.09 15.57
N LEU A 687 12.22 -7.04 16.39
CA LEU A 687 12.10 -5.66 15.99
C LEU A 687 13.51 -5.08 15.79
N ARG A 688 13.85 -4.82 14.54
CA ARG A 688 15.11 -4.18 14.15
C ARG A 688 14.84 -3.22 13.01
N TYR A 689 15.14 -1.95 13.24
CA TYR A 689 14.96 -0.89 12.27
C TYR A 689 16.27 -0.61 11.54
N THR A 690 16.18 -0.34 10.24
CA THR A 690 17.28 0.16 9.43
C THR A 690 16.94 1.56 8.95
N ASP A 691 17.91 2.36 8.54
CA ASP A 691 17.69 3.75 8.06
C ASP A 691 16.71 3.84 6.90
N SER A 692 16.46 2.75 6.25
CA SER A 692 15.66 2.62 5.05
C SER A 692 14.36 1.81 5.24
N SER A 693 14.10 1.22 6.43
CA SER A 693 12.87 0.47 6.70
C SER A 693 12.14 0.99 7.93
N ALA A 694 10.81 0.89 7.92
CA ALA A 694 9.99 1.22 9.07
C ALA A 694 9.92 0.10 10.12
N GLY A 695 10.81 -0.90 10.06
CA GLY A 695 11.03 -1.81 11.18
C GLY A 695 10.33 -3.16 11.17
N TYR A 696 9.94 -3.68 10.02
CA TYR A 696 9.30 -4.98 9.94
C TYR A 696 10.15 -5.99 9.14
N THR A 697 9.86 -7.29 9.34
CA THR A 697 10.39 -8.37 8.52
C THR A 697 9.26 -9.04 7.74
N THR A 698 9.56 -9.59 6.56
CA THR A 698 8.60 -10.39 5.76
C THR A 698 8.05 -11.58 6.53
N LYS A 699 8.81 -12.08 7.53
CA LYS A 699 8.42 -13.20 8.41
C LYS A 699 7.31 -12.87 9.42
N ALA A 700 6.79 -11.65 9.45
CA ALA A 700 5.71 -11.24 10.37
C ALA A 700 4.33 -11.30 9.72
N MET A 701 4.08 -12.22 8.80
CA MET A 701 2.79 -12.44 8.14
C MET A 701 2.32 -13.87 8.35
N TYR A 702 1.05 -14.02 8.67
CA TYR A 702 0.46 -15.27 9.17
C TYR A 702 -0.86 -15.57 8.49
N LEU A 703 -1.30 -16.82 8.60
CA LEU A 703 -2.60 -17.26 8.12
C LEU A 703 -3.44 -17.80 9.28
N PHE A 704 -4.74 -17.49 9.23
CA PHE A 704 -5.77 -18.07 10.08
C PHE A 704 -6.83 -18.71 9.22
N ARG A 705 -7.47 -19.79 9.74
CA ARG A 705 -8.62 -20.44 9.11
C ARG A 705 -9.80 -20.42 10.05
N ALA A 706 -10.96 -20.03 9.56
CA ALA A 706 -12.22 -20.23 10.27
C ALA A 706 -12.59 -21.70 10.24
N SER A 707 -12.65 -22.35 11.41
CA SER A 707 -13.00 -23.77 11.53
C SER A 707 -13.51 -24.12 12.92
N GLY A 708 -14.67 -24.80 12.96
CA GLY A 708 -15.30 -25.25 14.19
C GLY A 708 -15.65 -24.09 15.13
N GLY A 709 -16.22 -23.01 14.58
CA GLY A 709 -16.66 -21.84 15.35
C GLY A 709 -15.55 -20.95 15.91
N ARG A 710 -14.31 -21.10 15.45
CA ARG A 710 -13.17 -20.29 15.90
C ARG A 710 -12.15 -20.08 14.78
N PHE A 711 -11.30 -19.05 14.95
CA PHE A 711 -10.13 -18.86 14.09
C PHE A 711 -8.98 -19.76 14.57
N ARG A 712 -8.53 -20.64 13.69
CA ARG A 712 -7.36 -21.50 13.92
C ARG A 712 -6.14 -20.85 13.29
N PHE A 713 -5.10 -20.66 14.09
CA PHE A 713 -3.80 -20.19 13.62
C PHE A 713 -3.11 -21.27 12.81
N LEU A 714 -2.73 -20.97 11.57
CA LEU A 714 -2.03 -21.89 10.65
C LEU A 714 -0.51 -21.72 10.69
N GLY A 715 0.00 -20.67 11.31
CA GLY A 715 1.43 -20.36 11.38
C GLY A 715 1.85 -19.22 10.43
N GLN A 716 3.16 -19.08 10.26
CA GLN A 716 3.72 -18.18 9.26
C GLN A 716 3.38 -18.69 7.87
N PHE A 717 3.12 -17.77 6.93
CA PHE A 717 2.69 -18.16 5.59
C PHE A 717 3.75 -18.97 4.82
N GLU A 718 5.02 -18.80 5.14
CA GLU A 718 6.14 -19.55 4.55
C GLU A 718 6.10 -21.04 4.98
N ASP A 719 5.64 -21.32 6.19
CA ASP A 719 5.57 -22.65 6.78
C ASP A 719 4.18 -23.30 6.66
N ALA A 720 3.14 -22.51 6.44
CA ALA A 720 1.74 -22.95 6.41
C ALA A 720 1.34 -23.73 5.13
N THR A 721 2.30 -24.17 4.36
CA THR A 721 2.09 -24.85 3.06
C THR A 721 2.14 -26.37 3.15
N THR A 722 2.23 -26.94 4.36
CA THR A 722 2.17 -28.39 4.61
C THR A 722 0.80 -28.86 5.07
#